data_ca9977694ef6a05e11383264e811666a
#
_entry.id   ca9977694ef6a05e11383264e811666a
#
_cell.length_a   1.000
_cell.length_b   1.000
_cell.length_c   1.000
_cell.angle_alpha   90.00
_cell.angle_beta   90.00
_cell.angle_gamma   90.00
#
_symmetry.space_group_name_H-M   'P 1'
#
loop_
_entity.id
_entity.type
_entity.pdbx_description
1 polymer ?
#
loop_
_entity_poly.entity_id
_entity_poly.type
_entity_poly.pdbx_seq_one_letter_code
_entity_poly.pdbx_strand_id
1 'polypeptide(L)'
;MTEQQLKDLLADMSLEEKIGQMVQLTANFYGTDMLITGPMGSAKIEPEDMKLCGTILGTSGAAKLKEIQDNAMATQPHHIPMLFMLDVINGFQTIFPIPLAQGCSFEPEIARKGAQIAAKEAAASGLHVTFAPMADLVRDARWGRVMESPGEDPYLNYCFAKAMTEGFQGEAPENLKEKGNISACLKHFACYGYPEGGREYDNVELSERTLRQDYLSGYQGAVDGGCRMAMTSFNTLNRVPSTANKWLMRKVLREDLGFDGVLISDYSAVEELIPHGIAEDKREAAKLAIEAGVDIDMMSDVYLHYLKELVTSGEVDETLVDEAVLRILKLKNDLGLFENPYKDASEEDEKNLILCDAHRAAAREAASKTFVLLKNENKTLPLSAQEATGVLFAGPYVDTRAICGAWSFPATYDNIKTVQECIQEHIGTACHFMKGCSMFYDKEVIRDYVEEGMTPDEAEASIEQTVQAAKSASKVVLFLGESFRQTGEGASRTCITLPEIQMELLKRVSAVNNNVVVVLFAGRPIEVALIESLAKAVLYVWMPGTEGAVAITDVLFGVKEPTGRLAMSFPNVSSQEPLYYNRFQGGRPRNPGDPKAFCIGYIDTEYRPLHSFGYGLSYTTFSYSPVTVIKRETNTKANEAEAAWVASVMVTNTGDREGTEVVQLYIRDVSGSVVRPVRELKGFEKITLKPGESREVSFEIIEPMLRFWRIDMTYGSEPGKFEVYIGGDSTTENKAEFDGV
;
A
#
# COMPACT_ATOMS: atom_id res chain seq x y z
N MET A 1 18.80 8.00 -27.29
CA MET A 1 20.10 7.43 -27.72
C MET A 1 19.96 5.94 -28.00
N THR A 2 20.86 5.34 -28.84
CA THR A 2 20.95 3.88 -28.99
C THR A 2 21.76 3.26 -27.85
N GLU A 3 21.65 1.95 -27.64
CA GLU A 3 22.45 1.25 -26.62
C GLU A 3 23.97 1.43 -26.84
N GLN A 4 24.42 1.43 -28.10
CA GLN A 4 25.83 1.68 -28.40
C GLN A 4 26.26 3.10 -28.01
N GLN A 5 25.42 4.10 -28.26
CA GLN A 5 25.73 5.49 -27.88
C GLN A 5 25.81 5.66 -26.35
N LEU A 6 24.99 4.92 -25.58
CA LEU A 6 25.10 4.92 -24.13
C LEU A 6 26.38 4.26 -23.63
N LYS A 7 26.81 3.17 -24.27
CA LYS A 7 28.11 2.52 -23.98
C LYS A 7 29.31 3.41 -24.37
N ASP A 8 29.20 4.13 -25.47
CA ASP A 8 30.27 5.08 -25.91
C ASP A 8 30.34 6.25 -24.91
N LEU A 9 29.20 6.79 -24.46
CA LEU A 9 29.14 7.82 -23.40
C LEU A 9 29.79 7.32 -22.11
N LEU A 10 29.41 6.12 -21.65
CA LEU A 10 29.98 5.50 -20.45
C LEU A 10 31.53 5.35 -20.56
N ALA A 11 32.02 4.94 -21.70
CA ALA A 11 33.47 4.76 -21.94
C ALA A 11 34.24 6.09 -21.95
N ASP A 12 33.57 7.21 -22.25
CA ASP A 12 34.19 8.56 -22.27
C ASP A 12 34.16 9.24 -20.88
N MET A 13 33.34 8.73 -19.94
CA MET A 13 33.23 9.25 -18.56
C MET A 13 34.44 8.87 -17.72
N SER A 14 34.93 9.81 -16.91
CA SER A 14 35.87 9.51 -15.83
C SER A 14 35.24 8.72 -14.71
N LEU A 15 36.04 8.07 -13.86
CA LEU A 15 35.51 7.31 -12.72
C LEU A 15 34.73 8.18 -11.76
N GLU A 16 35.13 9.43 -11.53
CA GLU A 16 34.43 10.40 -10.69
C GLU A 16 33.07 10.78 -11.26
N GLU A 17 32.96 10.96 -12.57
CA GLU A 17 31.70 11.24 -13.24
C GLU A 17 30.74 10.03 -13.15
N LYS A 18 31.27 8.82 -13.31
CA LYS A 18 30.52 7.58 -13.11
C LYS A 18 29.96 7.50 -11.68
N ILE A 19 30.81 7.69 -10.68
CA ILE A 19 30.40 7.67 -9.25
C ILE A 19 29.36 8.77 -8.96
N GLY A 20 29.52 9.97 -9.50
CA GLY A 20 28.55 11.05 -9.35
C GLY A 20 27.14 10.67 -9.81
N GLN A 21 27.01 9.88 -10.89
CA GLN A 21 25.69 9.36 -11.32
C GLN A 21 25.05 8.37 -10.33
N MET A 22 25.87 7.73 -9.49
CA MET A 22 25.46 6.72 -8.51
C MET A 22 25.06 7.32 -7.13
N VAL A 23 24.97 8.65 -7.03
CA VAL A 23 24.69 9.36 -5.78
C VAL A 23 23.35 10.09 -5.88
N GLN A 24 22.54 10.00 -4.82
CA GLN A 24 21.33 10.79 -4.65
C GLN A 24 21.47 11.72 -3.43
N LEU A 25 21.24 13.00 -3.65
CA LEU A 25 21.24 14.02 -2.60
C LEU A 25 19.85 14.65 -2.46
N THR A 26 19.57 15.23 -1.29
CA THR A 26 18.34 16.00 -1.06
C THR A 26 18.46 17.43 -1.57
N ALA A 27 17.31 18.02 -1.84
CA ALA A 27 17.20 19.35 -2.45
C ALA A 27 17.75 20.49 -1.60
N ASN A 28 17.88 20.31 -0.28
CA ASN A 28 18.46 21.33 0.60
C ASN A 28 19.92 21.68 0.26
N PHE A 29 20.69 20.72 -0.27
CA PHE A 29 22.04 20.99 -0.76
C PHE A 29 22.06 21.95 -1.95
N TYR A 30 20.94 22.07 -2.67
CA TYR A 30 20.77 22.97 -3.81
C TYR A 30 20.04 24.27 -3.46
N GLY A 31 19.98 24.63 -2.15
CA GLY A 31 19.40 25.87 -1.67
C GLY A 31 17.89 25.97 -1.79
N THR A 32 17.21 24.83 -1.84
CA THR A 32 15.74 24.79 -1.96
C THR A 32 15.09 24.18 -0.72
N ASP A 33 13.83 24.58 -0.44
CA ASP A 33 13.02 23.92 0.58
C ASP A 33 12.81 22.45 0.23
N MET A 34 12.91 21.59 1.22
CA MET A 34 12.92 20.15 1.09
C MET A 34 11.80 19.52 1.91
N LEU A 35 11.23 18.44 1.36
CA LEU A 35 10.50 17.45 2.14
C LEU A 35 11.52 16.49 2.78
N ILE A 36 11.59 16.48 4.11
CA ILE A 36 12.44 15.57 4.87
C ILE A 36 11.69 14.23 4.97
N THR A 37 12.22 13.19 4.32
CA THR A 37 11.64 11.85 4.31
C THR A 37 12.39 10.85 5.17
N GLY A 38 13.51 11.27 5.80
CA GLY A 38 14.33 10.44 6.67
C GLY A 38 15.21 11.27 7.61
N PRO A 39 16.03 10.64 8.47
CA PRO A 39 16.92 11.35 9.37
C PRO A 39 17.94 12.18 8.57
N MET A 40 18.23 13.38 9.04
CA MET A 40 19.34 14.16 8.49
C MET A 40 20.64 13.43 8.83
N GLY A 41 21.21 12.72 7.86
CA GLY A 41 22.40 11.89 8.03
C GLY A 41 23.67 12.68 8.35
N SER A 42 24.73 11.96 8.63
CA SER A 42 26.08 12.49 8.85
C SER A 42 26.83 12.83 7.55
N ALA A 43 26.16 12.85 6.41
CA ALA A 43 26.77 13.06 5.11
C ALA A 43 27.52 14.40 5.04
N LYS A 44 28.77 14.35 4.64
CA LYS A 44 29.63 15.53 4.40
C LYS A 44 29.70 15.77 2.89
N ILE A 45 28.94 16.74 2.42
CA ILE A 45 28.82 17.07 1.00
C ILE A 45 29.45 18.43 0.76
N GLU A 46 30.45 18.50 -0.09
CA GLU A 46 31.11 19.73 -0.51
C GLU A 46 30.47 20.26 -1.83
N PRO A 47 30.55 21.57 -2.12
CA PRO A 47 29.98 22.13 -3.36
C PRO A 47 30.49 21.46 -4.66
N GLU A 48 31.70 20.93 -4.65
CA GLU A 48 32.26 20.23 -5.82
C GLU A 48 31.60 18.86 -6.06
N ASP A 49 31.20 18.17 -4.98
CA ASP A 49 30.51 16.87 -5.04
C ASP A 49 29.14 16.99 -5.72
N MET A 50 28.45 18.10 -5.46
CA MET A 50 27.14 18.39 -6.03
C MET A 50 27.16 18.55 -7.56
N LYS A 51 28.29 18.97 -8.13
CA LYS A 51 28.40 19.20 -9.58
C LYS A 51 28.29 17.91 -10.40
N LEU A 52 28.66 16.76 -9.85
CA LEU A 52 28.63 15.48 -10.52
C LEU A 52 27.41 14.62 -10.14
N CYS A 53 26.64 15.04 -9.12
CA CYS A 53 25.50 14.29 -8.62
C CYS A 53 24.47 14.04 -9.72
N GLY A 54 24.05 12.78 -9.87
CA GLY A 54 23.15 12.34 -10.94
C GLY A 54 21.66 12.41 -10.60
N THR A 55 21.30 12.51 -9.30
CA THR A 55 19.90 12.40 -8.85
C THR A 55 19.60 13.27 -7.62
N ILE A 56 18.36 13.79 -7.54
CA ILE A 56 17.89 14.60 -6.42
C ILE A 56 16.55 14.05 -5.88
N LEU A 57 16.42 14.06 -4.56
CA LEU A 57 15.23 13.69 -3.80
C LEU A 57 14.60 14.91 -3.11
N GLY A 58 13.27 14.92 -2.98
CA GLY A 58 12.56 15.68 -1.95
C GLY A 58 12.15 17.10 -2.37
N THR A 59 12.06 17.39 -3.68
CA THR A 59 11.53 18.67 -4.17
C THR A 59 10.70 18.50 -5.44
N SER A 60 9.83 19.45 -5.73
CA SER A 60 8.97 19.50 -6.90
C SER A 60 8.66 20.94 -7.29
N GLY A 61 8.03 21.13 -8.45
CA GLY A 61 7.66 22.41 -9.02
C GLY A 61 8.39 22.68 -10.32
N ALA A 62 7.63 22.85 -11.42
CA ALA A 62 8.15 22.94 -12.78
C ALA A 62 9.25 24.01 -12.94
N ALA A 63 9.01 25.23 -12.46
CA ALA A 63 9.99 26.31 -12.58
C ALA A 63 11.27 26.02 -11.80
N LYS A 64 11.14 25.52 -10.58
CA LYS A 64 12.23 25.20 -9.66
C LYS A 64 13.11 24.07 -10.19
N LEU A 65 12.50 22.97 -10.63
CA LEU A 65 13.25 21.82 -11.16
C LEU A 65 13.92 22.14 -12.49
N LYS A 66 13.33 23.01 -13.31
CA LYS A 66 13.99 23.54 -14.53
C LYS A 66 15.25 24.34 -14.20
N GLU A 67 15.22 25.19 -13.19
CA GLU A 67 16.40 25.94 -12.75
C GLU A 67 17.54 25.03 -12.28
N ILE A 68 17.21 24.00 -11.48
CA ILE A 68 18.18 23.00 -11.02
C ILE A 68 18.76 22.22 -12.23
N GLN A 69 17.90 21.83 -13.16
CA GLN A 69 18.32 21.10 -14.36
C GLN A 69 19.22 21.95 -15.26
N ASP A 70 18.91 23.24 -15.46
CA ASP A 70 19.74 24.19 -16.22
C ASP A 70 21.14 24.29 -15.62
N ASN A 71 21.24 24.40 -14.30
CA ASN A 71 22.52 24.44 -13.58
C ASN A 71 23.30 23.12 -13.73
N ALA A 72 22.64 21.98 -13.61
CA ALA A 72 23.26 20.67 -13.80
C ALA A 72 23.77 20.49 -15.25
N MET A 73 22.96 20.81 -16.24
CA MET A 73 23.32 20.74 -17.65
C MET A 73 24.48 21.66 -18.02
N ALA A 74 24.63 22.81 -17.32
CA ALA A 74 25.73 23.75 -17.55
C ALA A 74 27.06 23.30 -16.90
N THR A 75 26.98 22.55 -15.80
CA THR A 75 28.15 22.24 -14.94
C THR A 75 28.65 20.81 -15.11
N GLN A 76 27.77 19.84 -15.41
CA GLN A 76 28.18 18.46 -15.60
C GLN A 76 28.96 18.29 -16.92
N PRO A 77 30.07 17.56 -16.89
CA PRO A 77 30.77 17.16 -18.10
C PRO A 77 29.88 16.54 -19.14
N HIS A 78 29.75 16.02 -19.98
CA HIS A 78 28.85 15.33 -20.92
C HIS A 78 27.39 15.81 -20.91
N HIS A 79 27.01 16.85 -20.11
CA HIS A 79 25.64 17.41 -20.00
C HIS A 79 24.58 16.33 -19.73
N ILE A 80 24.86 15.40 -18.80
CA ILE A 80 23.93 14.33 -18.42
C ILE A 80 22.81 14.92 -17.53
N PRO A 81 21.52 14.77 -17.91
CA PRO A 81 20.41 15.30 -17.11
C PRO A 81 20.30 14.64 -15.74
N MET A 82 19.90 15.40 -14.73
CA MET A 82 19.56 14.85 -13.40
C MET A 82 18.22 14.12 -13.40
N LEU A 83 18.08 13.15 -12.51
CA LEU A 83 16.78 12.52 -12.17
C LEU A 83 16.20 13.20 -10.94
N PHE A 84 14.94 13.59 -11.01
CA PHE A 84 14.17 14.14 -9.87
C PHE A 84 13.20 13.11 -9.36
N MET A 85 13.27 12.78 -8.06
CA MET A 85 12.56 11.70 -7.43
C MET A 85 11.79 12.18 -6.18
N LEU A 86 10.63 11.58 -5.92
CA LEU A 86 9.81 11.86 -4.74
C LEU A 86 8.93 10.66 -4.42
N ASP A 87 8.50 10.55 -3.16
CA ASP A 87 7.48 9.59 -2.73
C ASP A 87 6.08 10.10 -3.14
N VAL A 88 5.53 9.52 -4.22
CA VAL A 88 4.19 9.80 -4.73
C VAL A 88 3.36 8.52 -4.56
N ILE A 89 3.15 8.11 -3.30
CA ILE A 89 2.59 6.78 -2.95
C ILE A 89 1.08 6.78 -3.08
N ASN A 90 0.41 7.75 -2.43
CA ASN A 90 -1.06 7.84 -2.42
C ASN A 90 -1.60 8.83 -3.46
N GLY A 91 -0.73 9.45 -4.23
CA GLY A 91 -1.02 10.56 -5.14
C GLY A 91 -0.02 11.69 -4.99
N PHE A 92 -0.08 12.72 -5.83
CA PHE A 92 0.79 13.89 -5.73
C PHE A 92 0.08 15.01 -4.95
N GLN A 93 -0.78 15.81 -5.58
CA GLN A 93 -1.63 16.78 -4.89
C GLN A 93 -3.06 16.27 -4.75
N THR A 94 -3.56 15.56 -5.76
CA THR A 94 -4.78 14.78 -5.65
C THR A 94 -4.46 13.47 -4.96
N ILE A 95 -4.77 13.38 -3.66
CA ILE A 95 -4.50 12.20 -2.84
C ILE A 95 -5.67 11.21 -2.95
N PHE A 96 -5.34 10.00 -3.33
CA PHE A 96 -6.24 8.84 -3.35
C PHE A 96 -6.28 8.16 -1.97
N PRO A 97 -7.23 7.25 -1.72
CA PRO A 97 -7.18 6.40 -0.53
C PRO A 97 -5.83 5.68 -0.42
N ILE A 98 -5.37 5.45 0.79
CA ILE A 98 -4.13 4.69 1.04
C ILE A 98 -4.15 3.33 0.33
N PRO A 99 -3.00 2.77 -0.08
CA PRO A 99 -2.95 1.50 -0.81
C PRO A 99 -3.70 0.34 -0.15
N LEU A 100 -3.68 0.24 1.19
CA LEU A 100 -4.46 -0.77 1.92
C LEU A 100 -5.98 -0.61 1.67
N ALA A 101 -6.47 0.62 1.66
CA ALA A 101 -7.85 0.89 1.29
C ALA A 101 -8.12 0.54 -0.19
N GLN A 102 -7.18 0.87 -1.09
CA GLN A 102 -7.33 0.50 -2.50
C GLN A 102 -7.42 -1.02 -2.66
N GLY A 103 -6.62 -1.80 -1.92
CA GLY A 103 -6.73 -3.27 -1.85
C GLY A 103 -8.13 -3.75 -1.47
N CYS A 104 -8.80 -3.05 -0.54
CA CYS A 104 -10.18 -3.35 -0.14
C CYS A 104 -11.22 -3.14 -1.26
N SER A 105 -10.89 -2.44 -2.33
CA SER A 105 -11.78 -2.32 -3.48
C SER A 105 -11.93 -3.62 -4.29
N PHE A 106 -10.94 -4.50 -4.24
CA PHE A 106 -10.81 -5.64 -5.17
C PHE A 106 -10.93 -5.22 -6.64
N GLU A 107 -10.47 -4.01 -6.96
CA GLU A 107 -10.41 -3.44 -8.31
C GLU A 107 -9.02 -2.86 -8.57
N PRO A 108 -8.04 -3.63 -9.09
CA PRO A 108 -6.69 -3.11 -9.41
C PRO A 108 -6.70 -1.90 -10.34
N GLU A 109 -7.74 -1.73 -11.15
CA GLU A 109 -7.93 -0.59 -12.05
C GLU A 109 -8.05 0.75 -11.28
N ILE A 110 -8.54 0.74 -10.03
CA ILE A 110 -8.55 1.93 -9.17
C ILE A 110 -7.12 2.39 -8.87
N ALA A 111 -6.24 1.45 -8.55
CA ALA A 111 -4.83 1.74 -8.29
C ALA A 111 -4.12 2.21 -9.57
N ARG A 112 -4.37 1.56 -10.71
CA ARG A 112 -3.86 2.00 -12.02
C ARG A 112 -4.27 3.43 -12.32
N LYS A 113 -5.56 3.74 -12.20
CA LYS A 113 -6.09 5.08 -12.46
C LYS A 113 -5.53 6.14 -11.51
N GLY A 114 -5.42 5.80 -10.22
CA GLY A 114 -4.80 6.67 -9.21
C GLY A 114 -3.34 6.98 -9.54
N ALA A 115 -2.57 5.95 -9.89
CA ALA A 115 -1.17 6.08 -10.30
C ALA A 115 -1.00 6.92 -11.59
N GLN A 116 -1.88 6.74 -12.59
CA GLN A 116 -1.87 7.56 -13.82
C GLN A 116 -2.10 9.04 -13.52
N ILE A 117 -3.03 9.36 -12.62
CA ILE A 117 -3.31 10.74 -12.22
C ILE A 117 -2.13 11.31 -11.45
N ALA A 118 -1.62 10.56 -10.50
CA ALA A 118 -0.46 10.94 -9.71
C ALA A 118 0.78 11.18 -10.60
N ALA A 119 1.02 10.32 -11.59
CA ALA A 119 2.10 10.48 -12.57
C ALA A 119 1.95 11.77 -13.37
N LYS A 120 0.75 12.09 -13.87
CA LYS A 120 0.49 13.31 -14.65
C LYS A 120 0.75 14.58 -13.86
N GLU A 121 0.28 14.63 -12.61
CA GLU A 121 0.51 15.78 -11.73
C GLU A 121 2.01 15.91 -11.37
N ALA A 122 2.66 14.81 -11.03
CA ALA A 122 4.08 14.75 -10.69
C ALA A 122 4.98 15.11 -11.88
N ALA A 123 4.71 14.57 -13.07
CA ALA A 123 5.45 14.87 -14.30
C ALA A 123 5.31 16.35 -14.70
N ALA A 124 4.11 16.94 -14.60
CA ALA A 124 3.88 18.37 -14.82
C ALA A 124 4.72 19.22 -13.87
N SER A 125 4.95 18.75 -12.64
CA SER A 125 5.79 19.38 -11.62
C SER A 125 7.28 19.05 -11.77
N GLY A 126 7.68 18.34 -12.83
CA GLY A 126 9.08 18.06 -13.20
C GLY A 126 9.68 16.82 -12.58
N LEU A 127 8.88 15.95 -11.94
CA LEU A 127 9.36 14.68 -11.41
C LEU A 127 9.51 13.61 -12.50
N HIS A 128 10.52 12.76 -12.35
CA HIS A 128 10.86 11.69 -13.27
C HIS A 128 10.59 10.29 -12.70
N VAL A 129 10.65 10.14 -11.37
CA VAL A 129 10.55 8.87 -10.66
C VAL A 129 9.72 9.05 -9.40
N THR A 130 8.87 8.04 -9.10
CA THR A 130 8.23 7.87 -7.81
C THR A 130 8.75 6.64 -7.09
N PHE A 131 8.88 6.70 -5.74
CA PHE A 131 9.17 5.54 -4.89
C PHE A 131 7.88 4.77 -4.54
N ALA A 132 7.21 4.28 -5.58
CA ALA A 132 6.02 3.45 -5.54
C ALA A 132 5.99 2.52 -6.77
N PRO A 133 5.32 1.35 -6.70
CA PRO A 133 4.50 0.83 -5.62
C PRO A 133 5.30 0.26 -4.44
N MET A 134 4.71 0.32 -3.23
CA MET A 134 5.15 -0.50 -2.12
C MET A 134 4.54 -1.90 -2.30
N ALA A 135 5.39 -2.87 -2.59
CA ALA A 135 5.01 -4.24 -2.97
C ALA A 135 5.22 -5.25 -1.82
N ASP A 136 5.54 -4.78 -0.62
CA ASP A 136 5.66 -5.62 0.57
C ASP A 136 4.33 -6.29 0.91
N LEU A 137 4.35 -7.60 1.10
CA LEU A 137 3.24 -8.34 1.68
C LEU A 137 3.18 -8.09 3.18
N VAL A 138 2.02 -7.68 3.72
CA VAL A 138 1.86 -7.28 5.12
C VAL A 138 0.92 -8.23 5.86
N ARG A 139 1.35 -8.72 7.04
CA ARG A 139 0.60 -9.70 7.84
C ARG A 139 0.55 -9.37 9.33
N ASP A 140 1.09 -8.22 9.72
CA ASP A 140 1.09 -7.74 11.11
C ASP A 140 0.60 -6.29 11.16
N ALA A 141 -0.63 -6.07 11.60
CA ALA A 141 -1.25 -4.76 11.65
C ALA A 141 -0.58 -3.79 12.65
N ARG A 142 0.32 -4.29 13.52
CA ARG A 142 1.08 -3.44 14.43
C ARG A 142 2.15 -2.63 13.71
N TRP A 143 2.66 -3.09 12.56
CA TRP A 143 3.60 -2.33 11.73
C TRP A 143 2.91 -1.11 11.12
N GLY A 144 3.55 0.07 11.23
CA GLY A 144 2.94 1.34 10.81
C GLY A 144 2.73 1.44 9.30
N ARG A 145 3.62 0.84 8.52
CA ARG A 145 3.63 0.91 7.06
C ARG A 145 2.66 -0.06 6.37
N VAL A 146 1.86 -0.84 7.11
CA VAL A 146 0.80 -1.67 6.49
C VAL A 146 -0.13 -0.85 5.59
N MET A 147 -0.30 0.43 5.88
CA MET A 147 -1.11 1.34 5.07
C MET A 147 -0.64 1.49 3.63
N GLU A 148 0.65 1.26 3.37
CA GLU A 148 1.27 1.45 2.06
C GLU A 148 1.12 0.24 1.13
N SER A 149 0.68 -0.92 1.66
CA SER A 149 0.53 -2.20 0.95
C SER A 149 -0.92 -2.48 0.60
N PRO A 150 -1.22 -3.19 -0.51
CA PRO A 150 -2.57 -3.67 -0.80
C PRO A 150 -3.12 -4.73 0.16
N GLY A 151 -2.33 -5.26 1.10
CA GLY A 151 -2.81 -6.15 2.15
C GLY A 151 -2.05 -7.47 2.33
N GLU A 152 -2.74 -8.47 2.92
CA GLU A 152 -2.13 -9.73 3.41
C GLU A 152 -2.07 -10.86 2.38
N ASP A 153 -2.75 -10.69 1.23
CA ASP A 153 -2.85 -11.75 0.23
C ASP A 153 -1.82 -11.60 -0.90
N PRO A 154 -1.04 -12.66 -1.21
CA PRO A 154 -0.01 -12.60 -2.25
C PRO A 154 -0.55 -12.33 -3.66
N TYR A 155 -1.72 -12.90 -4.03
CA TYR A 155 -2.29 -12.70 -5.36
C TYR A 155 -2.88 -11.31 -5.53
N LEU A 156 -3.59 -10.80 -4.50
CA LEU A 156 -4.11 -9.44 -4.50
C LEU A 156 -2.96 -8.43 -4.61
N ASN A 157 -1.88 -8.64 -3.83
CA ASN A 157 -0.69 -7.78 -3.86
C ASN A 157 -0.03 -7.78 -5.24
N TYR A 158 0.14 -8.96 -5.88
CA TYR A 158 0.60 -9.07 -7.27
C TYR A 158 -0.23 -8.22 -8.23
N CYS A 159 -1.56 -8.35 -8.18
CA CYS A 159 -2.47 -7.63 -9.09
C CYS A 159 -2.36 -6.11 -8.92
N PHE A 160 -2.32 -5.63 -7.67
CA PHE A 160 -2.26 -4.20 -7.38
C PHE A 160 -0.87 -3.60 -7.69
N ALA A 161 0.22 -4.27 -7.34
CA ALA A 161 1.57 -3.81 -7.64
C ALA A 161 1.80 -3.69 -9.16
N LYS A 162 1.31 -4.66 -9.94
CA LYS A 162 1.33 -4.60 -11.40
C LYS A 162 0.53 -3.41 -11.93
N ALA A 163 -0.72 -3.27 -11.49
CA ALA A 163 -1.60 -2.20 -11.94
C ALA A 163 -1.06 -0.80 -11.61
N MET A 164 -0.50 -0.61 -10.41
CA MET A 164 0.12 0.66 -10.04
C MET A 164 1.34 0.98 -10.91
N THR A 165 2.22 0.00 -11.14
CA THR A 165 3.39 0.15 -12.01
C THR A 165 2.99 0.59 -13.42
N GLU A 166 2.03 -0.14 -14.01
CA GLU A 166 1.48 0.20 -15.34
C GLU A 166 0.78 1.57 -15.34
N GLY A 167 0.20 1.96 -14.22
CA GLY A 167 -0.41 3.28 -14.04
C GLY A 167 0.61 4.42 -14.08
N PHE A 168 1.76 4.27 -13.41
CA PHE A 168 2.82 5.28 -13.42
C PHE A 168 3.57 5.36 -14.74
N GLN A 169 3.85 4.23 -15.39
CA GLN A 169 4.78 4.12 -16.53
C GLN A 169 4.10 3.92 -17.88
N GLY A 170 2.82 3.51 -17.91
CA GLY A 170 2.16 2.93 -19.08
C GLY A 170 2.38 1.40 -19.14
N GLU A 171 1.60 0.74 -20.01
CA GLU A 171 1.54 -0.74 -20.09
C GLU A 171 2.70 -1.37 -20.87
N ALA A 172 3.43 -0.57 -21.66
CA ALA A 172 4.56 -1.03 -22.45
C ALA A 172 5.82 -0.21 -22.14
N PRO A 173 7.02 -0.81 -22.26
CA PRO A 173 8.29 -0.15 -21.92
C PRO A 173 8.51 1.20 -22.64
N GLU A 174 8.07 1.32 -23.87
CA GLU A 174 8.17 2.53 -24.69
C GLU A 174 7.26 3.67 -24.23
N ASN A 175 6.19 3.36 -23.45
CA ASN A 175 5.27 4.36 -22.96
C ASN A 175 5.91 5.27 -21.90
N LEU A 176 7.01 4.88 -21.28
CA LEU A 176 7.68 5.71 -20.28
C LEU A 176 8.11 7.09 -20.81
N LYS A 177 8.38 7.21 -22.13
CA LYS A 177 8.65 8.48 -22.80
C LYS A 177 7.43 9.37 -23.01
N GLU A 178 6.24 8.79 -22.95
CA GLU A 178 5.00 9.53 -23.22
C GLU A 178 4.76 10.60 -22.16
N LYS A 179 4.06 11.66 -22.56
CA LYS A 179 3.73 12.78 -21.69
C LYS A 179 2.86 12.32 -20.50
N GLY A 180 3.26 12.71 -19.30
CA GLY A 180 2.57 12.43 -18.05
C GLY A 180 2.93 11.10 -17.41
N ASN A 181 3.85 10.31 -17.96
CA ASN A 181 4.36 9.08 -17.35
C ASN A 181 5.67 9.36 -16.59
N ILE A 182 5.87 8.68 -15.46
CA ILE A 182 7.10 8.70 -14.66
C ILE A 182 7.52 7.28 -14.32
N SER A 183 8.79 7.06 -14.01
CA SER A 183 9.26 5.74 -13.61
C SER A 183 8.70 5.35 -12.24
N ALA A 184 8.20 4.14 -12.12
CA ALA A 184 7.92 3.48 -10.86
C ALA A 184 9.21 2.94 -10.24
N CYS A 185 9.21 2.82 -8.90
CA CYS A 185 10.26 2.17 -8.12
C CYS A 185 9.60 1.22 -7.13
N LEU A 186 9.65 -0.08 -7.41
CA LEU A 186 9.12 -1.08 -6.46
C LEU A 186 9.92 -1.03 -5.15
N LYS A 187 9.22 -1.12 -4.03
CA LYS A 187 9.84 -1.11 -2.71
C LYS A 187 9.09 -2.00 -1.71
N HIS A 188 9.69 -2.43 -0.60
CA HIS A 188 11.13 -2.42 -0.33
C HIS A 188 11.66 -3.84 -0.48
N PHE A 189 12.65 -4.06 -1.33
CA PHE A 189 13.12 -5.41 -1.66
C PHE A 189 14.18 -5.89 -0.66
N ALA A 190 13.85 -6.89 0.24
CA ALA A 190 12.60 -7.61 0.29
C ALA A 190 12.15 -7.92 1.72
N CYS A 191 10.84 -8.22 1.82
CA CYS A 191 10.21 -8.73 3.06
C CYS A 191 10.12 -7.72 4.21
N TYR A 192 10.21 -6.43 3.95
CA TYR A 192 10.10 -5.41 4.99
C TYR A 192 8.73 -5.43 5.70
N GLY A 193 7.68 -5.92 5.04
CA GLY A 193 6.35 -6.14 5.62
C GLY A 193 6.23 -7.29 6.63
N TYR A 194 7.35 -7.95 7.01
CA TYR A 194 7.38 -9.03 8.00
C TYR A 194 8.42 -8.78 9.10
N PRO A 195 8.51 -7.56 9.68
CA PRO A 195 9.48 -7.27 10.72
C PRO A 195 9.12 -8.02 12.01
N GLU A 196 10.12 -8.44 12.76
CA GLU A 196 9.91 -9.17 14.01
C GLU A 196 9.08 -8.37 15.02
N GLY A 197 7.93 -8.91 15.41
CA GLY A 197 7.00 -8.29 16.36
C GLY A 197 6.33 -7.01 15.83
N GLY A 198 6.28 -6.78 14.53
CA GLY A 198 5.69 -5.58 13.92
C GLY A 198 6.50 -4.30 14.16
N ARG A 199 7.78 -4.43 14.60
CA ARG A 199 8.64 -3.28 14.89
C ARG A 199 9.26 -2.72 13.62
N GLU A 200 9.24 -1.41 13.50
CA GLU A 200 9.86 -0.70 12.38
C GLU A 200 11.38 -0.96 12.36
N TYR A 201 11.99 -1.07 11.18
CA TYR A 201 13.43 -1.27 10.94
C TYR A 201 14.02 -2.55 11.55
N ASP A 202 13.18 -3.51 11.97
CA ASP A 202 13.66 -4.73 12.64
C ASP A 202 13.91 -5.88 11.65
N ASN A 203 14.52 -6.94 12.16
CA ASN A 203 14.98 -8.09 11.41
C ASN A 203 13.82 -8.94 10.86
N VAL A 204 14.12 -9.69 9.80
CA VAL A 204 13.22 -10.69 9.19
C VAL A 204 13.93 -12.04 9.14
N GLU A 205 13.32 -13.04 9.77
CA GLU A 205 13.77 -14.43 9.72
C GLU A 205 12.66 -15.30 9.10
N LEU A 206 12.91 -15.84 7.91
CA LEU A 206 11.97 -16.72 7.24
C LEU A 206 12.66 -17.72 6.30
N SER A 207 12.01 -18.84 6.03
CA SER A 207 12.56 -19.84 5.10
C SER A 207 12.54 -19.33 3.66
N GLU A 208 13.50 -19.78 2.85
CA GLU A 208 13.50 -19.48 1.40
C GLU A 208 12.19 -19.91 0.71
N ARG A 209 11.57 -21.03 1.15
CA ARG A 209 10.28 -21.46 0.63
C ARG A 209 9.18 -20.43 0.90
N THR A 210 9.09 -19.93 2.12
CA THR A 210 8.11 -18.88 2.49
C THR A 210 8.37 -17.59 1.74
N LEU A 211 9.64 -17.17 1.61
CA LEU A 211 10.03 -16.03 0.80
C LEU A 211 9.46 -16.16 -0.62
N ARG A 212 9.80 -17.24 -1.31
CA ARG A 212 9.44 -17.48 -2.70
C ARG A 212 7.94 -17.71 -2.92
N GLN A 213 7.27 -18.40 -1.98
CA GLN A 213 5.85 -18.73 -2.10
C GLN A 213 4.95 -17.53 -1.87
N ASP A 214 5.25 -16.71 -0.87
CA ASP A 214 4.34 -15.67 -0.39
C ASP A 214 4.89 -14.26 -0.67
N TYR A 215 6.11 -13.98 -0.24
CA TYR A 215 6.61 -12.59 -0.14
C TYR A 215 7.15 -12.01 -1.44
N LEU A 216 7.54 -12.83 -2.42
CA LEU A 216 8.01 -12.32 -3.72
C LEU A 216 6.87 -11.97 -4.69
N SER A 217 5.63 -12.32 -4.39
CA SER A 217 4.50 -12.16 -5.32
C SER A 217 4.24 -10.70 -5.73
N GLY A 218 4.20 -9.77 -4.78
CA GLY A 218 4.00 -8.35 -5.06
C GLY A 218 5.12 -7.76 -5.90
N TYR A 219 6.37 -8.10 -5.59
CA TYR A 219 7.53 -7.64 -6.38
C TYR A 219 7.50 -8.20 -7.80
N GLN A 220 7.13 -9.48 -7.97
CA GLN A 220 6.94 -10.07 -9.30
C GLN A 220 5.85 -9.31 -10.09
N GLY A 221 4.75 -8.93 -9.41
CA GLY A 221 3.70 -8.12 -10.04
C GLY A 221 4.22 -6.79 -10.58
N ALA A 222 5.05 -6.09 -9.80
CA ALA A 222 5.67 -4.84 -10.24
C ALA A 222 6.66 -5.06 -11.40
N VAL A 223 7.48 -6.12 -11.35
CA VAL A 223 8.40 -6.49 -12.45
C VAL A 223 7.64 -6.83 -13.72
N ASP A 224 6.57 -7.62 -13.62
CA ASP A 224 5.69 -7.98 -14.76
C ASP A 224 4.93 -6.75 -15.31
N GLY A 225 4.71 -5.72 -14.49
CA GLY A 225 4.24 -4.40 -14.90
C GLY A 225 5.30 -3.52 -15.56
N GLY A 226 6.54 -4.02 -15.70
CA GLY A 226 7.66 -3.32 -16.37
C GLY A 226 8.39 -2.31 -15.50
N CYS A 227 8.35 -2.43 -14.16
CA CYS A 227 8.99 -1.50 -13.22
C CYS A 227 10.46 -1.27 -13.55
N ARG A 228 10.90 0.01 -13.59
CA ARG A 228 12.25 0.40 -14.01
C ARG A 228 13.21 0.67 -12.88
N MET A 229 12.71 0.78 -11.65
CA MET A 229 13.55 0.91 -10.46
C MET A 229 13.09 -0.03 -9.36
N ALA A 230 14.04 -0.43 -8.51
CA ALA A 230 13.78 -1.15 -7.26
C ALA A 230 14.55 -0.48 -6.13
N MET A 231 14.00 -0.54 -4.91
CA MET A 231 14.64 0.00 -3.71
C MET A 231 14.93 -1.15 -2.74
N THR A 232 16.15 -1.19 -2.18
CA THR A 232 16.47 -2.15 -1.12
C THR A 232 15.70 -1.83 0.16
N SER A 233 15.46 -2.82 1.00
CA SER A 233 14.79 -2.62 2.28
C SER A 233 15.78 -2.37 3.42
N PHE A 234 15.33 -1.74 4.51
CA PHE A 234 16.13 -1.49 5.73
C PHE A 234 16.44 -2.76 6.52
N ASN A 235 15.53 -3.74 6.52
CA ASN A 235 15.64 -4.93 7.34
C ASN A 235 16.78 -5.88 6.90
N THR A 236 17.19 -6.72 7.84
CA THR A 236 17.93 -7.92 7.46
C THR A 236 16.99 -9.02 6.99
N LEU A 237 17.41 -9.82 6.04
CA LEU A 237 16.78 -11.09 5.70
C LEU A 237 17.72 -12.22 6.09
N ASN A 238 17.29 -13.04 7.07
CA ASN A 238 18.09 -14.13 7.59
C ASN A 238 19.51 -13.65 8.01
N ARG A 239 19.56 -12.54 8.77
CA ARG A 239 20.75 -11.88 9.35
C ARG A 239 21.66 -11.16 8.36
N VAL A 240 21.26 -11.03 7.09
CA VAL A 240 22.01 -10.26 6.10
C VAL A 240 21.18 -9.02 5.72
N PRO A 241 21.67 -7.79 5.97
CA PRO A 241 20.98 -6.58 5.53
C PRO A 241 20.70 -6.64 4.04
N SER A 242 19.48 -6.30 3.64
CA SER A 242 19.04 -6.41 2.25
C SER A 242 19.97 -5.64 1.30
N THR A 243 20.44 -4.46 1.69
CA THR A 243 21.36 -3.60 0.90
C THR A 243 22.71 -4.27 0.61
N ALA A 244 23.17 -5.20 1.45
CA ALA A 244 24.42 -5.96 1.25
C ALA A 244 24.17 -7.42 0.83
N ASN A 245 22.93 -7.83 0.63
CA ASN A 245 22.59 -9.22 0.36
C ASN A 245 22.74 -9.56 -1.14
N LYS A 246 23.95 -9.95 -1.54
CA LYS A 246 24.29 -10.31 -2.92
C LYS A 246 23.38 -11.40 -3.51
N TRP A 247 23.03 -12.42 -2.71
CA TRP A 247 22.11 -13.47 -3.17
C TRP A 247 20.72 -12.91 -3.47
N LEU A 248 20.19 -12.06 -2.58
CA LEU A 248 18.87 -11.47 -2.73
C LEU A 248 18.81 -10.53 -3.94
N MET A 249 19.81 -9.65 -4.11
CA MET A 249 19.82 -8.64 -5.16
C MET A 249 20.19 -9.20 -6.54
N ARG A 250 21.26 -10.02 -6.62
CA ARG A 250 21.71 -10.52 -7.91
C ARG A 250 20.99 -11.78 -8.35
N LYS A 251 20.80 -12.78 -7.43
CA LYS A 251 20.16 -14.03 -7.80
C LYS A 251 18.62 -13.92 -7.79
N VAL A 252 18.03 -13.45 -6.69
CA VAL A 252 16.57 -13.43 -6.57
C VAL A 252 15.96 -12.31 -7.42
N LEU A 253 16.37 -11.04 -7.21
CA LEU A 253 15.78 -9.91 -7.92
C LEU A 253 16.08 -9.95 -9.42
N ARG A 254 17.38 -10.04 -9.80
CA ARG A 254 17.75 -9.90 -11.20
C ARG A 254 17.55 -11.17 -12.02
N GLU A 255 18.04 -12.34 -11.53
CA GLU A 255 17.95 -13.57 -12.31
C GLU A 255 16.58 -14.25 -12.19
N ASP A 256 16.05 -14.45 -10.95
CA ASP A 256 14.85 -15.25 -10.75
C ASP A 256 13.57 -14.45 -11.08
N LEU A 257 13.48 -13.16 -10.68
CA LEU A 257 12.34 -12.31 -11.02
C LEU A 257 12.50 -11.59 -12.37
N GLY A 258 13.71 -11.57 -12.95
CA GLY A 258 13.97 -10.96 -14.28
C GLY A 258 14.08 -9.43 -14.27
N PHE A 259 14.40 -8.80 -13.15
CA PHE A 259 14.53 -7.35 -13.05
C PHE A 259 15.84 -6.83 -13.67
N ASP A 260 15.74 -5.95 -14.66
CA ASP A 260 16.88 -5.36 -15.39
C ASP A 260 17.11 -3.85 -15.14
N GLY A 261 16.28 -3.25 -14.28
CA GLY A 261 16.28 -1.81 -13.97
C GLY A 261 17.34 -1.38 -12.96
N VAL A 262 17.23 -0.13 -12.50
CA VAL A 262 18.11 0.50 -11.50
C VAL A 262 17.73 0.05 -10.09
N LEU A 263 18.72 -0.34 -9.29
CA LEU A 263 18.57 -0.66 -7.87
C LEU A 263 19.12 0.50 -7.02
N ILE A 264 18.26 1.18 -6.29
CA ILE A 264 18.63 2.23 -5.35
C ILE A 264 18.57 1.68 -3.91
N SER A 265 19.46 2.15 -3.03
CA SER A 265 19.30 1.88 -1.59
C SER A 265 18.08 2.60 -1.03
N ASP A 266 17.55 2.16 0.09
CA ASP A 266 16.68 3.02 0.91
C ASP A 266 17.50 4.15 1.56
N TYR A 267 16.82 5.09 2.20
CA TYR A 267 17.40 6.31 2.77
C TYR A 267 18.52 6.00 3.79
N SER A 268 19.76 6.34 3.44
CA SER A 268 20.98 6.05 4.21
C SER A 268 21.26 4.55 4.45
N ALA A 269 20.58 3.62 3.79
CA ALA A 269 20.70 2.18 4.08
C ALA A 269 22.08 1.60 3.74
N VAL A 270 22.91 2.28 2.94
CA VAL A 270 24.31 1.88 2.75
C VAL A 270 25.13 2.18 4.01
N GLU A 271 24.95 3.36 4.64
CA GLU A 271 25.62 3.70 5.89
C GLU A 271 25.14 2.83 7.05
N GLU A 272 23.89 2.39 7.04
CA GLU A 272 23.30 1.51 8.07
C GLU A 272 23.92 0.11 8.13
N LEU A 273 24.72 -0.31 7.15
CA LEU A 273 25.51 -1.54 7.22
C LEU A 273 26.49 -1.54 8.41
N ILE A 274 26.89 -0.34 8.88
CA ILE A 274 27.76 -0.18 10.05
C ILE A 274 27.01 -0.53 11.35
N PRO A 275 25.89 0.11 11.71
CA PRO A 275 25.13 -0.28 12.91
C PRO A 275 24.54 -1.69 12.83
N HIS A 276 24.30 -2.25 11.64
CA HIS A 276 24.00 -3.67 11.49
C HIS A 276 25.17 -4.61 11.86
N GLY A 277 26.38 -4.07 11.96
CA GLY A 277 27.57 -4.81 12.39
C GLY A 277 28.17 -5.73 11.34
N ILE A 278 27.92 -5.47 10.04
CA ILE A 278 28.53 -6.21 8.92
C ILE A 278 29.60 -5.39 8.18
N ALA A 279 29.68 -4.09 8.41
CA ALA A 279 30.73 -3.21 7.93
C ALA A 279 31.42 -2.54 9.14
N GLU A 280 32.75 -2.45 9.13
CA GLU A 280 33.52 -1.75 10.18
C GLU A 280 33.43 -0.23 10.02
N ASP A 281 33.34 0.23 8.76
CA ASP A 281 33.32 1.65 8.37
C ASP A 281 32.58 1.89 7.05
N LYS A 282 32.48 3.17 6.63
CA LYS A 282 31.86 3.57 5.37
C LYS A 282 32.53 2.97 4.15
N ARG A 283 33.84 2.74 4.20
CA ARG A 283 34.59 2.15 3.09
C ARG A 283 34.19 0.69 2.84
N GLU A 284 34.08 -0.10 3.89
CA GLU A 284 33.60 -1.48 3.81
C GLU A 284 32.13 -1.53 3.40
N ALA A 285 31.31 -0.61 3.92
CA ALA A 285 29.90 -0.46 3.53
C ALA A 285 29.76 -0.21 2.02
N ALA A 286 30.59 0.69 1.44
CA ALA A 286 30.59 0.95 0.00
C ALA A 286 30.88 -0.33 -0.81
N LYS A 287 31.90 -1.09 -0.39
CA LYS A 287 32.29 -2.35 -1.05
C LYS A 287 31.16 -3.37 -1.02
N LEU A 288 30.56 -3.61 0.15
CA LEU A 288 29.49 -4.59 0.30
C LEU A 288 28.26 -4.23 -0.53
N ALA A 289 27.86 -2.96 -0.56
CA ALA A 289 26.69 -2.51 -1.31
C ALA A 289 26.89 -2.61 -2.83
N ILE A 290 28.04 -2.16 -3.38
CA ILE A 290 28.29 -2.25 -4.82
C ILE A 290 28.44 -3.72 -5.27
N GLU A 291 29.09 -4.58 -4.48
CA GLU A 291 29.17 -6.00 -4.78
C GLU A 291 27.80 -6.70 -4.73
N ALA A 292 26.90 -6.25 -3.85
CA ALA A 292 25.51 -6.71 -3.84
C ALA A 292 24.73 -6.26 -5.07
N GLY A 293 25.15 -5.17 -5.73
CA GLY A 293 24.56 -4.67 -6.97
C GLY A 293 23.65 -3.45 -6.78
N VAL A 294 23.85 -2.69 -5.70
CA VAL A 294 23.19 -1.39 -5.49
C VAL A 294 23.79 -0.37 -6.44
N ASP A 295 22.96 0.22 -7.29
CA ASP A 295 23.37 1.15 -8.35
C ASP A 295 23.41 2.60 -7.87
N ILE A 296 22.51 3.00 -6.95
CA ILE A 296 22.44 4.37 -6.40
C ILE A 296 22.42 4.31 -4.87
N ASP A 297 23.33 5.10 -4.26
CA ASP A 297 23.38 5.36 -2.81
C ASP A 297 22.47 6.55 -2.48
N MET A 298 21.33 6.26 -1.78
CA MET A 298 20.37 7.30 -1.37
C MET A 298 20.79 7.94 -0.07
N MET A 299 21.07 9.23 -0.12
CA MET A 299 21.28 10.12 1.03
C MET A 299 22.37 9.72 2.01
N SER A 300 23.36 8.95 1.56
CA SER A 300 24.63 8.81 2.25
C SER A 300 25.79 9.38 1.39
N ASP A 301 26.96 9.56 1.99
CA ASP A 301 28.17 10.01 1.28
C ASP A 301 29.13 8.84 1.00
N VAL A 302 28.62 7.62 1.11
CA VAL A 302 29.42 6.40 1.15
C VAL A 302 30.03 6.11 -0.22
N TYR A 303 29.22 6.07 -1.28
CA TYR A 303 29.75 5.87 -2.64
C TYR A 303 30.64 7.03 -3.08
N LEU A 304 30.20 8.24 -2.79
CA LEU A 304 30.88 9.48 -3.18
C LEU A 304 32.35 9.51 -2.73
N HIS A 305 32.62 9.12 -1.49
CA HIS A 305 33.93 9.27 -0.89
C HIS A 305 34.84 8.03 -0.96
N TYR A 306 34.25 6.83 -1.13
CA TYR A 306 35.02 5.59 -0.96
C TYR A 306 35.10 4.72 -2.23
N LEU A 307 34.17 4.79 -3.18
CA LEU A 307 34.21 3.93 -4.36
C LEU A 307 35.44 4.18 -5.24
N LYS A 308 35.87 5.43 -5.41
CA LYS A 308 37.06 5.75 -6.20
C LYS A 308 38.31 5.07 -5.67
N GLU A 309 38.52 5.12 -4.36
CA GLU A 309 39.66 4.46 -3.72
C GLU A 309 39.60 2.94 -3.89
N LEU A 310 38.41 2.34 -3.64
CA LEU A 310 38.20 0.89 -3.77
C LEU A 310 38.45 0.37 -5.18
N VAL A 311 38.05 1.13 -6.21
CA VAL A 311 38.31 0.77 -7.61
C VAL A 311 39.78 0.94 -7.95
N THR A 312 40.39 2.07 -7.57
CA THR A 312 41.82 2.33 -7.92
C THR A 312 42.80 1.40 -7.19
N SER A 313 42.43 0.90 -5.99
CA SER A 313 43.20 -0.13 -5.29
C SER A 313 43.01 -1.54 -5.87
N GLY A 314 42.00 -1.74 -6.72
CA GLY A 314 41.62 -3.04 -7.27
C GLY A 314 40.84 -3.94 -6.33
N GLU A 315 40.29 -3.41 -5.23
CA GLU A 315 39.44 -4.14 -4.29
C GLU A 315 37.99 -4.25 -4.77
N VAL A 316 37.56 -3.35 -5.63
CA VAL A 316 36.29 -3.38 -6.38
C VAL A 316 36.62 -3.34 -7.86
N ASP A 317 35.99 -4.24 -8.62
CA ASP A 317 36.12 -4.26 -10.08
C ASP A 317 35.34 -3.06 -10.67
N GLU A 318 36.02 -2.25 -11.52
CA GLU A 318 35.37 -1.09 -12.18
C GLU A 318 34.15 -1.50 -13.01
N THR A 319 34.10 -2.75 -13.50
CA THR A 319 32.93 -3.26 -14.23
C THR A 319 31.62 -3.21 -13.42
N LEU A 320 31.66 -3.28 -12.08
CA LEU A 320 30.49 -3.12 -11.24
C LEU A 320 29.95 -1.69 -11.25
N VAL A 321 30.86 -0.70 -11.31
CA VAL A 321 30.51 0.72 -11.47
C VAL A 321 29.92 0.95 -12.87
N ASP A 322 30.57 0.38 -13.91
CA ASP A 322 30.09 0.48 -15.28
C ASP A 322 28.68 -0.12 -15.47
N GLU A 323 28.43 -1.29 -14.88
CA GLU A 323 27.10 -1.90 -14.88
C GLU A 323 26.03 -0.99 -14.24
N ALA A 324 26.33 -0.39 -13.09
CA ALA A 324 25.42 0.49 -12.37
C ALA A 324 25.10 1.76 -13.18
N VAL A 325 26.16 2.42 -13.68
CA VAL A 325 26.01 3.66 -14.44
C VAL A 325 25.28 3.41 -15.78
N LEU A 326 25.54 2.28 -16.44
CA LEU A 326 24.84 1.94 -17.67
C LEU A 326 23.34 1.78 -17.46
N ARG A 327 22.89 1.19 -16.32
CA ARG A 327 21.48 1.10 -15.98
C ARG A 327 20.87 2.48 -15.71
N ILE A 328 21.60 3.36 -15.02
CA ILE A 328 21.17 4.73 -14.75
C ILE A 328 21.04 5.54 -16.06
N LEU A 329 22.02 5.45 -16.95
CA LEU A 329 21.97 6.12 -18.26
C LEU A 329 20.82 5.58 -19.11
N LYS A 330 20.58 4.25 -19.07
CA LYS A 330 19.44 3.63 -19.76
C LYS A 330 18.11 4.15 -19.23
N LEU A 331 17.92 4.25 -17.90
CA LEU A 331 16.72 4.82 -17.30
C LEU A 331 16.49 6.27 -17.76
N LYS A 332 17.53 7.11 -17.75
CA LYS A 332 17.47 8.49 -18.26
C LYS A 332 17.07 8.54 -19.74
N ASN A 333 17.59 7.61 -20.54
CA ASN A 333 17.23 7.48 -21.95
C ASN A 333 15.79 6.98 -22.16
N ASP A 334 15.34 6.00 -21.35
CA ASP A 334 13.99 5.47 -21.42
C ASP A 334 12.94 6.52 -21.01
N LEU A 335 13.30 7.45 -20.14
CA LEU A 335 12.51 8.64 -19.79
C LEU A 335 12.53 9.74 -20.88
N GLY A 336 13.43 9.65 -21.88
CA GLY A 336 13.58 10.66 -22.93
C GLY A 336 14.38 11.90 -22.52
N LEU A 337 15.13 11.84 -21.40
CA LEU A 337 15.81 13.02 -20.86
C LEU A 337 16.99 13.52 -21.70
N PHE A 338 17.62 12.66 -22.51
CA PHE A 338 18.66 13.08 -23.43
C PHE A 338 18.13 13.89 -24.64
N GLU A 339 16.85 13.67 -24.98
CA GLU A 339 16.14 14.44 -26.02
C GLU A 339 15.53 15.73 -25.44
N ASN A 340 14.99 15.64 -24.22
CA ASN A 340 14.40 16.76 -23.50
C ASN A 340 14.68 16.63 -21.99
N PRO A 341 15.69 17.35 -21.45
CA PRO A 341 16.08 17.23 -20.03
C PRO A 341 15.00 17.68 -19.04
N TYR A 342 14.03 18.44 -19.50
CA TYR A 342 12.91 18.92 -18.66
C TYR A 342 11.70 17.99 -18.72
N LYS A 343 11.68 17.06 -19.67
CA LYS A 343 10.56 16.15 -19.94
C LYS A 343 9.23 16.90 -20.02
N ASP A 344 8.38 16.80 -19.01
CA ASP A 344 7.01 17.33 -18.97
C ASP A 344 6.85 18.55 -18.03
N ALA A 345 7.92 19.03 -17.42
CA ALA A 345 7.88 20.16 -16.48
C ALA A 345 7.24 21.39 -17.12
N SER A 346 6.08 21.83 -16.61
CA SER A 346 5.29 22.92 -17.19
C SER A 346 4.42 23.59 -16.14
N GLU A 347 4.66 24.88 -15.86
CA GLU A 347 3.84 25.68 -14.95
C GLU A 347 2.37 25.78 -15.43
N GLU A 348 2.13 25.75 -16.74
CA GLU A 348 0.78 25.77 -17.30
C GLU A 348 0.07 24.43 -17.04
N ASP A 349 0.77 23.30 -17.23
CA ASP A 349 0.21 21.98 -16.97
C ASP A 349 0.01 21.76 -15.46
N GLU A 350 0.94 22.20 -14.59
CA GLU A 350 0.72 22.19 -13.13
C GLU A 350 -0.60 22.87 -12.76
N LYS A 351 -0.81 24.08 -13.26
CA LYS A 351 -2.03 24.85 -12.96
C LYS A 351 -3.30 24.20 -13.48
N ASN A 352 -3.23 23.50 -14.62
CA ASN A 352 -4.41 22.93 -15.28
C ASN A 352 -4.73 21.51 -14.81
N LEU A 353 -3.73 20.73 -14.37
CA LEU A 353 -3.88 19.32 -14.00
C LEU A 353 -4.06 19.10 -12.50
N ILE A 354 -3.29 19.83 -11.67
CA ILE A 354 -3.30 19.62 -10.23
C ILE A 354 -4.69 19.92 -9.65
N LEU A 355 -5.26 18.93 -8.96
CA LEU A 355 -6.59 19.02 -8.33
C LEU A 355 -7.71 19.44 -9.28
N CYS A 356 -7.59 19.19 -10.59
CA CYS A 356 -8.66 19.47 -11.54
C CYS A 356 -9.90 18.60 -11.25
N ASP A 357 -11.06 19.04 -11.74
CA ASP A 357 -12.35 18.39 -11.48
C ASP A 357 -12.34 16.89 -11.84
N ALA A 358 -11.66 16.52 -12.93
CA ALA A 358 -11.57 15.13 -13.37
C ALA A 358 -10.75 14.28 -12.39
N HIS A 359 -9.64 14.82 -11.85
CA HIS A 359 -8.81 14.14 -10.86
C HIS A 359 -9.56 13.98 -9.53
N ARG A 360 -10.21 15.05 -9.07
CA ARG A 360 -11.05 15.03 -7.86
C ARG A 360 -12.20 14.03 -7.98
N ALA A 361 -12.88 13.99 -9.14
CA ALA A 361 -13.94 13.01 -9.38
C ALA A 361 -13.45 11.57 -9.32
N ALA A 362 -12.26 11.28 -9.87
CA ALA A 362 -11.64 9.96 -9.79
C ALA A 362 -11.27 9.59 -8.34
N ALA A 363 -10.72 10.53 -7.57
CA ALA A 363 -10.40 10.30 -6.15
C ALA A 363 -11.66 10.03 -5.31
N ARG A 364 -12.78 10.77 -5.55
CA ARG A 364 -14.07 10.53 -4.91
C ARG A 364 -14.62 9.14 -5.24
N GLU A 365 -14.57 8.75 -6.51
CA GLU A 365 -15.02 7.41 -6.92
C GLU A 365 -14.18 6.32 -6.26
N ALA A 366 -12.85 6.45 -6.30
CA ALA A 366 -11.95 5.51 -5.63
C ALA A 366 -12.27 5.39 -4.14
N ALA A 367 -12.40 6.51 -3.42
CA ALA A 367 -12.70 6.50 -2.00
C ALA A 367 -14.01 5.75 -1.68
N SER A 368 -15.09 6.02 -2.42
CA SER A 368 -16.39 5.38 -2.19
C SER A 368 -16.34 3.85 -2.37
N LYS A 369 -15.45 3.34 -3.21
CA LYS A 369 -15.30 1.90 -3.50
C LYS A 369 -14.41 1.16 -2.49
N THR A 370 -13.67 1.89 -1.64
CA THR A 370 -12.76 1.30 -0.66
C THR A 370 -13.35 1.14 0.74
N PHE A 371 -14.48 1.80 1.02
CA PHE A 371 -15.09 1.76 2.35
C PHE A 371 -15.71 0.41 2.64
N VAL A 372 -15.43 -0.11 3.85
CA VAL A 372 -15.91 -1.42 4.30
C VAL A 372 -16.97 -1.24 5.37
N LEU A 373 -18.16 -1.73 5.13
CA LEU A 373 -19.24 -1.77 6.12
C LEU A 373 -19.05 -3.04 6.97
N LEU A 374 -18.57 -2.87 8.20
CA LEU A 374 -18.31 -3.99 9.12
C LEU A 374 -19.57 -4.48 9.81
N LYS A 375 -20.49 -3.57 10.12
CA LYS A 375 -21.74 -3.86 10.83
C LYS A 375 -22.86 -2.94 10.35
N ASN A 376 -24.10 -3.46 10.23
CA ASN A 376 -25.28 -2.66 9.89
C ASN A 376 -26.58 -3.33 10.40
N GLU A 377 -26.82 -3.26 11.70
CA GLU A 377 -28.02 -3.82 12.31
C GLU A 377 -29.27 -3.06 11.87
N ASN A 378 -30.34 -3.79 11.55
CA ASN A 378 -31.65 -3.26 11.21
C ASN A 378 -31.65 -2.18 10.10
N LYS A 379 -30.71 -2.26 9.16
CA LYS A 379 -30.55 -1.26 8.08
C LYS A 379 -30.40 0.16 8.65
N THR A 380 -29.59 0.33 9.72
CA THR A 380 -29.32 1.62 10.37
C THR A 380 -28.70 2.64 9.39
N LEU A 381 -27.91 2.15 8.44
CA LEU A 381 -27.42 2.86 7.26
C LEU A 381 -28.08 2.29 6.01
N PRO A 382 -28.29 3.08 4.95
CA PRO A 382 -27.96 4.50 4.84
C PRO A 382 -28.96 5.39 5.60
N LEU A 383 -28.52 6.64 5.89
CA LEU A 383 -29.37 7.69 6.44
C LEU A 383 -30.28 8.26 5.33
N SER A 384 -31.49 8.68 5.72
CA SER A 384 -32.28 9.55 4.82
C SER A 384 -32.04 11.03 5.12
N ALA A 385 -32.18 11.90 4.13
CA ALA A 385 -32.04 13.34 4.33
C ALA A 385 -33.07 13.90 5.34
N GLN A 386 -34.27 13.27 5.43
CA GLN A 386 -35.30 13.68 6.40
C GLN A 386 -34.91 13.32 7.83
N GLU A 387 -34.25 12.18 8.06
CA GLU A 387 -33.79 11.77 9.38
C GLU A 387 -32.63 12.64 9.89
N ALA A 388 -31.81 13.15 8.96
CA ALA A 388 -30.57 13.83 9.29
C ALA A 388 -30.73 15.09 10.14
N THR A 389 -31.89 15.76 10.09
CA THR A 389 -32.17 16.92 10.96
C THR A 389 -32.27 16.58 12.44
N GLY A 390 -32.55 15.31 12.78
CA GLY A 390 -32.55 14.79 14.15
C GLY A 390 -31.29 14.06 14.56
N VAL A 391 -30.29 13.98 13.67
CA VAL A 391 -29.02 13.27 13.90
C VAL A 391 -28.00 14.21 14.52
N LEU A 392 -27.28 13.71 15.53
CA LEU A 392 -26.08 14.34 16.06
C LEU A 392 -24.85 13.75 15.34
N PHE A 393 -24.04 14.60 14.74
CA PHE A 393 -22.76 14.25 14.15
C PHE A 393 -21.63 14.73 15.07
N ALA A 394 -20.79 13.83 15.58
CA ALA A 394 -19.77 14.20 16.55
C ALA A 394 -18.46 13.39 16.37
N GLY A 395 -17.41 13.83 17.04
CA GLY A 395 -16.11 13.17 17.05
C GLY A 395 -14.99 14.03 16.45
N PRO A 396 -13.71 13.67 16.70
CA PRO A 396 -12.56 14.47 16.30
C PRO A 396 -12.40 14.61 14.79
N TYR A 397 -13.00 13.69 14.00
CA TYR A 397 -12.94 13.72 12.54
C TYR A 397 -14.07 14.51 11.85
N VAL A 398 -14.97 15.14 12.64
CA VAL A 398 -16.09 15.91 12.09
C VAL A 398 -15.63 17.15 11.32
N ASP A 399 -14.62 17.85 11.84
CA ASP A 399 -14.15 19.15 11.36
C ASP A 399 -12.67 19.20 10.96
N THR A 400 -11.99 18.05 10.89
CA THR A 400 -10.60 17.96 10.43
C THR A 400 -10.49 17.77 8.93
N ARG A 401 -9.41 18.35 8.36
CA ARG A 401 -8.98 18.14 6.97
C ARG A 401 -7.88 17.10 6.83
N ALA A 402 -7.33 16.59 7.95
CA ALA A 402 -6.21 15.67 8.00
C ALA A 402 -6.65 14.20 7.80
N ILE A 403 -7.17 13.88 6.62
CA ILE A 403 -7.75 12.58 6.27
C ILE A 403 -7.01 11.85 5.15
N CYS A 404 -5.84 12.36 4.71
CA CYS A 404 -5.06 11.77 3.62
C CYS A 404 -4.15 10.63 4.05
N GLY A 405 -3.82 10.53 5.35
CA GLY A 405 -2.83 9.57 5.85
C GLY A 405 -1.39 10.03 5.69
N ALA A 406 -0.43 9.18 6.08
CA ALA A 406 0.99 9.40 5.88
C ALA A 406 1.36 9.38 4.38
N TRP A 407 2.56 9.82 4.03
CA TRP A 407 3.08 9.89 2.66
C TRP A 407 2.21 10.75 1.70
N SER A 408 1.55 11.79 2.23
CA SER A 408 0.76 12.76 1.47
C SER A 408 1.39 14.15 1.53
N PHE A 409 2.71 14.22 1.55
CA PHE A 409 3.49 15.44 1.79
C PHE A 409 3.26 16.58 0.79
N PRO A 410 3.05 16.32 -0.52
CA PRO A 410 2.79 17.41 -1.45
C PRO A 410 1.41 18.04 -1.27
N ALA A 411 0.46 17.32 -0.63
CA ALA A 411 -0.92 17.79 -0.53
C ALA A 411 -1.08 18.99 0.39
N THR A 412 -1.91 19.93 -0.03
CA THR A 412 -2.34 21.07 0.78
C THR A 412 -3.71 20.80 1.40
N TYR A 413 -3.80 20.82 2.72
CA TYR A 413 -5.05 20.55 3.45
C TYR A 413 -6.16 21.58 3.15
N ASP A 414 -5.81 22.80 2.73
CA ASP A 414 -6.79 23.85 2.39
C ASP A 414 -7.75 23.46 1.27
N ASN A 415 -7.34 22.54 0.41
CA ASN A 415 -8.14 22.03 -0.71
C ASN A 415 -9.06 20.85 -0.32
N ILE A 416 -9.05 20.40 0.94
CA ILE A 416 -9.80 19.27 1.44
C ILE A 416 -11.02 19.78 2.22
N LYS A 417 -12.21 19.28 1.89
CA LYS A 417 -13.41 19.55 2.67
C LYS A 417 -13.46 18.71 3.94
N THR A 418 -14.03 19.27 5.00
CA THR A 418 -14.37 18.52 6.21
C THR A 418 -15.64 17.70 6.01
N VAL A 419 -15.82 16.67 6.83
CA VAL A 419 -17.07 15.88 6.85
C VAL A 419 -18.28 16.77 7.17
N GLN A 420 -18.13 17.73 8.10
CA GLN A 420 -19.17 18.69 8.44
C GLN A 420 -19.59 19.53 7.23
N GLU A 421 -18.62 20.10 6.48
CA GLU A 421 -18.92 20.89 5.28
C GLU A 421 -19.70 20.07 4.25
N CYS A 422 -19.26 18.83 3.99
CA CYS A 422 -19.91 17.95 3.01
C CYS A 422 -21.33 17.54 3.41
N ILE A 423 -21.57 17.21 4.68
CA ILE A 423 -22.90 16.86 5.18
C ILE A 423 -23.83 18.08 5.12
N GLN A 424 -23.35 19.27 5.51
CA GLN A 424 -24.13 20.51 5.44
C GLN A 424 -24.55 20.85 4.00
N GLU A 425 -23.61 20.71 3.06
CA GLU A 425 -23.91 20.92 1.63
C GLU A 425 -24.93 19.89 1.10
N HIS A 426 -24.81 18.63 1.50
CA HIS A 426 -25.70 17.55 1.05
C HIS A 426 -27.14 17.72 1.55
N ILE A 427 -27.30 18.09 2.83
CA ILE A 427 -28.61 18.17 3.45
C ILE A 427 -29.27 19.54 3.21
N GLY A 428 -28.49 20.60 3.07
CA GLY A 428 -28.95 21.96 2.81
C GLY A 428 -29.74 22.61 3.97
N THR A 429 -29.73 22.01 5.17
CA THR A 429 -30.40 22.49 6.38
C THR A 429 -29.47 22.41 7.60
N ALA A 430 -29.87 23.08 8.68
CA ALA A 430 -29.08 23.04 9.93
C ALA A 430 -29.06 21.61 10.50
N CYS A 431 -27.85 21.12 10.72
CA CYS A 431 -27.56 19.85 11.41
C CYS A 431 -26.81 20.12 12.71
N HIS A 432 -26.84 19.16 13.62
CA HIS A 432 -26.15 19.25 14.89
C HIS A 432 -24.76 18.61 14.78
N PHE A 433 -23.72 19.46 14.88
CA PHE A 433 -22.34 19.02 14.90
C PHE A 433 -21.67 19.36 16.22
N MET A 434 -20.86 18.46 16.74
CA MET A 434 -20.05 18.67 17.93
C MET A 434 -18.68 18.02 17.76
N LYS A 435 -17.62 18.63 18.28
CA LYS A 435 -16.30 17.99 18.31
C LYS A 435 -16.29 16.76 19.22
N GLY A 436 -17.06 16.78 20.30
CA GLY A 436 -17.20 15.67 21.25
C GLY A 436 -15.96 15.43 22.09
N CYS A 437 -14.82 15.20 21.44
CA CYS A 437 -13.51 15.10 22.06
C CYS A 437 -12.42 15.52 21.07
N SER A 438 -11.19 15.67 21.56
CA SER A 438 -9.98 15.76 20.73
C SER A 438 -9.49 14.38 20.30
N MET A 439 -8.39 14.35 19.54
CA MET A 439 -7.75 13.09 19.15
C MET A 439 -7.20 12.38 20.40
N PHE A 440 -6.56 13.09 21.31
CA PHE A 440 -5.92 12.58 22.53
C PHE A 440 -6.27 13.44 23.75
N TYR A 441 -6.02 12.92 24.96
CA TYR A 441 -5.93 13.71 26.18
C TYR A 441 -4.65 14.55 26.17
N ASP A 442 -4.72 15.77 26.73
CA ASP A 442 -3.61 16.71 26.86
C ASP A 442 -2.85 16.88 25.53
N LYS A 443 -1.64 16.37 25.47
CA LYS A 443 -0.82 16.31 24.24
C LYS A 443 -0.16 14.96 24.11
N GLU A 444 -0.06 14.50 22.90
CA GLU A 444 0.64 13.27 22.54
C GLU A 444 1.88 13.60 21.71
N VAL A 445 2.99 12.96 22.03
CA VAL A 445 4.21 13.03 21.21
C VAL A 445 4.29 11.79 20.36
N ILE A 446 4.07 11.96 19.07
CA ILE A 446 4.11 10.88 18.09
C ILE A 446 5.29 11.14 17.17
N ARG A 447 6.31 10.28 17.23
CA ARG A 447 7.62 10.55 16.64
C ARG A 447 8.17 11.88 17.21
N ASP A 448 8.55 12.81 16.38
CA ASP A 448 9.06 14.13 16.79
C ASP A 448 7.98 15.23 16.77
N TYR A 449 6.72 14.85 16.59
CA TYR A 449 5.61 15.80 16.49
C TYR A 449 4.75 15.79 17.75
N VAL A 450 4.35 16.97 18.18
CA VAL A 450 3.38 17.17 19.26
C VAL A 450 2.00 17.35 18.64
N GLU A 451 1.05 16.51 19.04
CA GLU A 451 -0.38 16.74 18.77
C GLU A 451 -1.07 17.23 20.03
N GLU A 452 -1.70 18.40 19.92
CA GLU A 452 -2.43 19.01 21.03
C GLU A 452 -3.78 18.30 21.21
N GLY A 453 -4.13 18.05 22.48
CA GLY A 453 -5.39 17.46 22.89
C GLY A 453 -6.16 18.32 23.90
N MET A 454 -7.29 17.83 24.35
CA MET A 454 -8.04 18.44 25.44
C MET A 454 -7.45 18.00 26.79
N THR A 455 -7.33 18.94 27.72
CA THR A 455 -7.08 18.58 29.13
C THR A 455 -8.21 17.70 29.66
N PRO A 456 -8.00 16.92 30.73
CA PRO A 456 -9.06 16.08 31.32
C PRO A 456 -10.35 16.84 31.63
N ASP A 457 -10.25 18.09 32.14
CA ASP A 457 -11.42 18.91 32.47
C ASP A 457 -12.15 19.40 31.20
N GLU A 458 -11.42 19.82 30.17
CA GLU A 458 -12.01 20.17 28.87
C GLU A 458 -12.67 18.99 28.19
N ALA A 459 -12.02 17.81 28.23
CA ALA A 459 -12.54 16.57 27.70
C ALA A 459 -13.84 16.16 28.41
N GLU A 460 -13.87 16.21 29.74
CA GLU A 460 -15.06 15.92 30.54
C GLU A 460 -16.21 16.85 30.17
N ALA A 461 -15.95 18.17 30.08
CA ALA A 461 -16.96 19.14 29.69
C ALA A 461 -17.51 18.93 28.27
N SER A 462 -16.62 18.66 27.31
CA SER A 462 -17.00 18.43 25.91
C SER A 462 -17.78 17.13 25.72
N ILE A 463 -17.33 16.04 26.35
CA ILE A 463 -18.00 14.75 26.31
C ILE A 463 -19.38 14.85 26.96
N GLU A 464 -19.51 15.50 28.17
CA GLU A 464 -20.79 15.65 28.83
C GLU A 464 -21.79 16.48 28.01
N GLN A 465 -21.35 17.56 27.36
CA GLN A 465 -22.19 18.34 26.43
C GLN A 465 -22.71 17.44 25.30
N THR A 466 -21.82 16.62 24.72
CA THR A 466 -22.16 15.70 23.64
C THR A 466 -23.13 14.63 24.09
N VAL A 467 -22.94 14.08 25.29
CA VAL A 467 -23.85 13.11 25.91
C VAL A 467 -25.25 13.71 26.16
N GLN A 468 -25.32 14.99 26.60
CA GLN A 468 -26.62 15.66 26.78
C GLN A 468 -27.34 15.84 25.43
N ALA A 469 -26.61 16.24 24.36
CA ALA A 469 -27.19 16.35 23.05
C ALA A 469 -27.61 14.98 22.48
N ALA A 470 -26.85 13.93 22.73
CA ALA A 470 -27.16 12.56 22.31
C ALA A 470 -28.46 11.99 22.91
N LYS A 471 -28.87 12.40 24.13
CA LYS A 471 -30.13 11.99 24.73
C LYS A 471 -31.37 12.36 23.91
N SER A 472 -31.30 13.50 23.20
CA SER A 472 -32.43 14.00 22.40
C SER A 472 -32.31 13.69 20.93
N ALA A 473 -31.13 13.23 20.47
CA ALA A 473 -30.92 12.88 19.08
C ALA A 473 -31.61 11.57 18.69
N SER A 474 -32.20 11.52 17.51
CA SER A 474 -32.82 10.30 16.96
C SER A 474 -31.77 9.23 16.65
N LYS A 475 -30.54 9.67 16.33
CA LYS A 475 -29.37 8.86 16.01
C LYS A 475 -28.11 9.67 16.27
N VAL A 476 -27.00 9.02 16.61
CA VAL A 476 -25.69 9.67 16.74
C VAL A 476 -24.72 9.03 15.76
N VAL A 477 -24.02 9.84 14.97
CA VAL A 477 -22.92 9.40 14.11
C VAL A 477 -21.63 9.92 14.68
N LEU A 478 -20.75 9.01 15.10
CA LEU A 478 -19.44 9.32 15.67
C LEU A 478 -18.34 9.10 14.61
N PHE A 479 -17.52 10.11 14.37
CA PHE A 479 -16.36 10.08 13.48
C PHE A 479 -15.09 9.97 14.32
N LEU A 480 -14.58 8.74 14.43
CA LEU A 480 -13.48 8.36 15.32
C LEU A 480 -12.32 7.77 14.51
N GLY A 481 -11.12 7.73 15.08
CA GLY A 481 -10.00 7.10 14.37
C GLY A 481 -8.63 7.33 15.00
N GLU A 482 -7.61 6.73 14.36
CA GLU A 482 -6.21 7.04 14.63
C GLU A 482 -5.86 8.41 14.08
N SER A 483 -4.92 9.13 14.72
CA SER A 483 -4.26 10.25 14.05
C SER A 483 -3.48 9.74 12.83
N PHE A 484 -3.43 10.54 11.76
CA PHE A 484 -2.61 10.20 10.59
C PHE A 484 -1.12 10.01 10.93
N ARG A 485 -0.67 10.55 12.08
CA ARG A 485 0.70 10.37 12.60
C ARG A 485 0.91 9.05 13.33
N GLN A 486 -0.17 8.37 13.73
CA GLN A 486 -0.10 7.03 14.36
C GLN A 486 0.05 5.91 13.33
N THR A 487 0.13 6.20 12.05
CA THR A 487 0.27 5.26 10.94
C THR A 487 1.36 5.72 9.97
N GLY A 488 1.87 4.84 9.14
CA GLY A 488 3.01 5.07 8.26
C GLY A 488 4.34 4.70 8.91
N GLU A 489 5.43 5.14 8.31
CA GLU A 489 6.79 4.85 8.74
C GLU A 489 7.09 5.38 10.15
N GLY A 490 7.79 4.61 10.97
CA GLY A 490 8.11 4.94 12.36
C GLY A 490 6.90 4.93 13.30
N ALA A 491 5.75 4.34 12.89
CA ALA A 491 4.51 4.35 13.64
C ALA A 491 4.01 2.94 14.04
N SER A 492 4.92 2.04 14.35
CA SER A 492 4.57 0.72 14.91
C SER A 492 3.93 0.85 16.28
N ARG A 493 2.87 0.06 16.54
CA ARG A 493 2.10 0.10 17.78
C ARG A 493 1.91 -1.30 18.36
N THR A 494 2.12 -1.46 19.66
CA THR A 494 1.85 -2.72 20.36
C THR A 494 0.36 -2.97 20.59
N CYS A 495 -0.41 -1.88 20.80
CA CYS A 495 -1.86 -1.90 20.96
C CYS A 495 -2.50 -1.07 19.84
N ILE A 496 -3.26 -1.75 18.99
CA ILE A 496 -3.92 -1.13 17.83
C ILE A 496 -5.38 -0.81 18.14
N THR A 497 -5.58 0.03 19.16
CA THR A 497 -6.89 0.49 19.65
C THR A 497 -7.09 1.97 19.37
N LEU A 498 -8.34 2.45 19.40
CA LEU A 498 -8.64 3.88 19.42
C LEU A 498 -8.04 4.55 20.67
N PRO A 499 -7.69 5.84 20.60
CA PRO A 499 -7.31 6.64 21.75
C PRO A 499 -8.38 6.60 22.86
N GLU A 500 -7.94 6.60 24.13
CA GLU A 500 -8.80 6.41 25.28
C GLU A 500 -9.95 7.43 25.34
N ILE A 501 -9.69 8.70 25.08
CA ILE A 501 -10.71 9.77 25.09
C ILE A 501 -11.85 9.50 24.09
N GLN A 502 -11.54 8.93 22.93
CA GLN A 502 -12.54 8.58 21.91
C GLN A 502 -13.37 7.38 22.35
N MET A 503 -12.75 6.40 22.99
CA MET A 503 -13.46 5.26 23.56
C MET A 503 -14.37 5.68 24.72
N GLU A 504 -13.97 6.64 25.54
CA GLU A 504 -14.80 7.21 26.60
C GLU A 504 -16.01 7.94 26.02
N LEU A 505 -15.83 8.77 24.98
CA LEU A 505 -16.93 9.40 24.26
C LEU A 505 -17.94 8.34 23.74
N LEU A 506 -17.44 7.30 23.05
CA LEU A 506 -18.29 6.22 22.51
C LEU A 506 -19.09 5.51 23.61
N LYS A 507 -18.46 5.10 24.70
CA LYS A 507 -19.08 4.41 25.81
C LYS A 507 -20.20 5.26 26.46
N ARG A 508 -19.92 6.53 26.71
CA ARG A 508 -20.89 7.44 27.36
C ARG A 508 -22.06 7.80 26.46
N VAL A 509 -21.80 8.02 25.14
CA VAL A 509 -22.86 8.26 24.16
C VAL A 509 -23.73 7.02 24.00
N SER A 510 -23.16 5.82 23.89
CA SER A 510 -23.92 4.56 23.75
C SER A 510 -24.74 4.21 24.96
N ALA A 511 -24.33 4.66 26.14
CA ALA A 511 -25.10 4.46 27.38
C ALA A 511 -26.43 5.25 27.41
N VAL A 512 -26.57 6.32 26.63
CA VAL A 512 -27.76 7.18 26.60
C VAL A 512 -28.51 7.16 25.27
N ASN A 513 -27.91 6.63 24.21
CA ASN A 513 -28.55 6.50 22.90
C ASN A 513 -28.19 5.15 22.26
N ASN A 514 -29.21 4.32 22.01
CA ASN A 514 -29.02 2.98 21.43
C ASN A 514 -28.81 2.99 19.91
N ASN A 515 -28.88 4.15 19.28
CA ASN A 515 -28.84 4.28 17.81
C ASN A 515 -27.57 4.98 17.36
N VAL A 516 -26.44 4.35 17.67
CA VAL A 516 -25.10 4.88 17.37
C VAL A 516 -24.56 4.25 16.09
N VAL A 517 -24.03 5.09 15.21
CA VAL A 517 -23.23 4.74 14.03
C VAL A 517 -21.80 5.22 14.30
N VAL A 518 -20.81 4.40 13.96
CA VAL A 518 -19.39 4.80 14.04
C VAL A 518 -18.78 4.76 12.65
N VAL A 519 -18.12 5.84 12.27
CA VAL A 519 -17.28 5.97 11.07
C VAL A 519 -15.84 5.99 11.53
N LEU A 520 -15.03 5.01 11.09
CA LEU A 520 -13.67 4.77 11.57
C LEU A 520 -12.61 5.16 10.54
N PHE A 521 -11.73 6.06 10.95
CA PHE A 521 -10.54 6.45 10.20
C PHE A 521 -9.32 5.75 10.80
N ALA A 522 -8.59 4.96 9.99
CA ALA A 522 -7.35 4.33 10.43
C ALA A 522 -6.49 3.92 9.24
N GLY A 523 -5.18 3.78 9.48
CA GLY A 523 -4.25 3.29 8.47
C GLY A 523 -3.96 1.79 8.55
N ARG A 524 -4.64 1.07 9.45
CA ARG A 524 -4.44 -0.36 9.73
C ARG A 524 -5.72 -1.00 10.24
N PRO A 525 -5.88 -2.33 10.25
CA PRO A 525 -6.87 -3.00 11.08
C PRO A 525 -6.66 -2.64 12.56
N ILE A 526 -7.70 -2.13 13.22
CA ILE A 526 -7.69 -1.88 14.68
C ILE A 526 -8.65 -2.82 15.40
N GLU A 527 -8.54 -2.90 16.73
CA GLU A 527 -9.51 -3.65 17.54
C GLU A 527 -10.89 -2.99 17.47
N VAL A 528 -11.86 -3.65 16.84
CA VAL A 528 -13.22 -3.11 16.64
C VAL A 528 -14.30 -3.85 17.46
N ALA A 529 -13.99 -4.96 18.13
CA ALA A 529 -14.96 -5.78 18.82
C ALA A 529 -15.81 -4.98 19.85
N LEU A 530 -15.16 -4.14 20.67
CA LEU A 530 -15.87 -3.30 21.63
C LEU A 530 -16.69 -2.20 20.93
N ILE A 531 -16.15 -1.62 19.86
CA ILE A 531 -16.84 -0.59 19.06
C ILE A 531 -18.13 -1.18 18.48
N GLU A 532 -18.05 -2.35 17.88
CA GLU A 532 -19.21 -3.05 17.32
C GLU A 532 -20.26 -3.43 18.37
N SER A 533 -19.82 -3.76 19.58
CA SER A 533 -20.74 -4.06 20.67
C SER A 533 -21.57 -2.84 21.11
N LEU A 534 -21.05 -1.63 20.90
CA LEU A 534 -21.65 -0.36 21.32
C LEU A 534 -22.37 0.38 20.18
N ALA A 535 -22.17 -0.01 18.91
CA ALA A 535 -22.74 0.65 17.75
C ALA A 535 -23.71 -0.26 16.98
N LYS A 536 -24.71 0.34 16.31
CA LYS A 536 -25.64 -0.34 15.40
C LYS A 536 -25.06 -0.50 13.99
N ALA A 537 -24.20 0.42 13.59
CA ALA A 537 -23.49 0.32 12.33
C ALA A 537 -22.05 0.82 12.50
N VAL A 538 -21.12 0.17 11.79
CA VAL A 538 -19.70 0.54 11.75
C VAL A 538 -19.25 0.57 10.31
N LEU A 539 -18.83 1.76 9.86
CA LEU A 539 -18.28 2.00 8.52
C LEU A 539 -16.79 2.32 8.65
N TYR A 540 -15.94 1.49 8.07
CA TYR A 540 -14.47 1.66 8.08
C TYR A 540 -14.05 2.38 6.80
N VAL A 541 -13.52 3.60 6.93
CA VAL A 541 -13.24 4.47 5.79
C VAL A 541 -11.74 4.63 5.50
N TRP A 542 -10.89 4.00 6.31
CA TRP A 542 -9.43 4.05 6.19
C TRP A 542 -8.91 5.50 6.32
N MET A 543 -7.86 5.85 5.54
CA MET A 543 -7.45 7.23 5.25
C MET A 543 -7.87 7.51 3.79
N PRO A 544 -8.98 8.22 3.57
CA PRO A 544 -9.70 8.18 2.30
C PRO A 544 -9.21 9.19 1.24
N GLY A 545 -8.21 10.04 1.56
CA GLY A 545 -7.66 11.01 0.61
C GLY A 545 -8.47 12.30 0.44
N THR A 546 -8.10 13.08 -0.57
CA THR A 546 -8.59 14.46 -0.82
C THR A 546 -10.13 14.55 -0.87
N GLU A 547 -10.80 13.60 -1.51
CA GLU A 547 -12.25 13.58 -1.68
C GLU A 547 -12.97 12.65 -0.69
N GLY A 548 -12.27 12.23 0.36
CA GLY A 548 -12.78 11.28 1.34
C GLY A 548 -14.04 11.75 2.05
N ALA A 549 -14.10 13.01 2.48
CA ALA A 549 -15.27 13.55 3.18
C ALA A 549 -16.54 13.57 2.29
N VAL A 550 -16.38 13.87 1.00
CA VAL A 550 -17.47 13.81 0.02
C VAL A 550 -17.93 12.37 -0.16
N ALA A 551 -16.99 11.43 -0.35
CA ALA A 551 -17.29 10.00 -0.51
C ALA A 551 -17.97 9.41 0.73
N ILE A 552 -17.53 9.78 1.95
CA ILE A 552 -18.17 9.38 3.22
C ILE A 552 -19.62 9.85 3.24
N THR A 553 -19.88 11.10 2.87
CA THR A 553 -21.25 11.66 2.78
C THR A 553 -22.08 10.87 1.78
N ASP A 554 -21.55 10.57 0.60
CA ASP A 554 -22.26 9.77 -0.42
C ASP A 554 -22.67 8.39 0.12
N VAL A 555 -21.78 7.72 0.83
CA VAL A 555 -22.07 6.40 1.37
C VAL A 555 -23.04 6.50 2.56
N LEU A 556 -22.84 7.43 3.49
CA LEU A 556 -23.73 7.59 4.65
C LEU A 556 -25.19 7.85 4.23
N PHE A 557 -25.41 8.59 3.15
CA PHE A 557 -26.75 8.92 2.63
C PHE A 557 -27.21 8.02 1.49
N GLY A 558 -26.48 6.96 1.17
CA GLY A 558 -26.90 5.96 0.19
C GLY A 558 -26.87 6.44 -1.28
N VAL A 559 -26.18 7.54 -1.59
CA VAL A 559 -25.87 7.97 -2.95
C VAL A 559 -24.93 6.96 -3.60
N LYS A 560 -24.00 6.43 -2.82
CA LYS A 560 -23.12 5.31 -3.16
C LYS A 560 -23.30 4.18 -2.15
N GLU A 561 -23.03 2.97 -2.60
CA GLU A 561 -23.02 1.78 -1.77
C GLU A 561 -21.61 1.51 -1.24
N PRO A 562 -21.44 1.00 0.01
CA PRO A 562 -20.16 0.48 0.47
C PRO A 562 -19.87 -0.84 -0.23
N THR A 563 -18.86 -0.86 -1.10
CA THR A 563 -18.49 -2.04 -1.90
C THR A 563 -17.17 -2.66 -1.52
N GLY A 564 -16.45 -2.06 -0.56
CA GLY A 564 -15.17 -2.55 -0.09
C GLY A 564 -15.27 -3.89 0.65
N ARG A 565 -14.22 -4.68 0.56
CA ARG A 565 -14.01 -5.93 1.28
C ARG A 565 -12.63 -5.89 1.93
N LEU A 566 -12.47 -6.44 3.12
CA LEU A 566 -11.22 -6.36 3.85
C LEU A 566 -10.06 -7.02 3.10
N ALA A 567 -8.99 -6.27 2.89
CA ALA A 567 -7.72 -6.76 2.34
C ALA A 567 -6.74 -7.25 3.41
N MET A 568 -7.08 -7.05 4.69
CA MET A 568 -6.41 -7.63 5.86
C MET A 568 -7.45 -8.11 6.87
N SER A 569 -7.14 -9.20 7.55
CA SER A 569 -7.91 -9.75 8.66
C SER A 569 -7.88 -8.82 9.87
N PHE A 570 -8.98 -8.72 10.61
CA PHE A 570 -9.11 -7.89 11.82
C PHE A 570 -8.98 -8.75 13.06
N PRO A 571 -8.10 -8.42 14.01
CA PRO A 571 -7.91 -9.20 15.22
C PRO A 571 -9.06 -8.96 16.22
N ASN A 572 -9.28 -9.94 17.11
CA ASN A 572 -10.10 -9.72 18.30
C ASN A 572 -9.37 -8.83 19.33
N VAL A 573 -8.06 -9.04 19.45
CA VAL A 573 -7.14 -8.30 20.32
C VAL A 573 -5.78 -8.15 19.64
N SER A 574 -5.07 -7.06 19.88
CA SER A 574 -3.77 -6.72 19.27
C SER A 574 -2.72 -7.82 19.39
N SER A 575 -2.75 -8.58 20.48
CA SER A 575 -1.79 -9.67 20.75
C SER A 575 -1.97 -10.91 19.86
N GLN A 576 -3.02 -10.97 19.01
CA GLN A 576 -3.17 -12.02 18.01
C GLN A 576 -2.26 -11.82 16.79
N GLU A 577 -1.76 -10.60 16.57
CA GLU A 577 -0.89 -10.30 15.44
C GLU A 577 0.48 -11.01 15.56
N PRO A 578 1.03 -11.56 14.44
CA PRO A 578 0.53 -11.49 13.06
C PRO A 578 -0.66 -12.42 12.80
N LEU A 579 -1.66 -11.90 12.07
CA LEU A 579 -2.92 -12.60 11.81
C LEU A 579 -3.31 -12.47 10.32
N TYR A 580 -3.53 -13.60 9.63
CA TYR A 580 -3.92 -13.62 8.22
C TYR A 580 -4.73 -14.89 7.87
N TYR A 581 -5.56 -14.82 6.84
CA TYR A 581 -6.52 -15.86 6.51
C TYR A 581 -5.88 -17.15 5.96
N ASN A 582 -4.83 -17.03 5.13
CA ASN A 582 -4.18 -18.12 4.40
C ASN A 582 -3.08 -18.82 5.22
N ARG A 583 -3.25 -18.88 6.53
CA ARG A 583 -2.34 -19.57 7.44
C ARG A 583 -2.20 -21.05 7.12
N PHE A 584 -1.11 -21.64 7.55
CA PHE A 584 -0.91 -23.09 7.43
C PHE A 584 -1.79 -23.89 8.40
N GLN A 585 -2.23 -25.07 7.96
CA GLN A 585 -3.02 -25.97 8.77
C GLN A 585 -2.17 -26.55 9.91
N GLY A 586 -2.58 -26.34 11.14
CA GLY A 586 -1.96 -27.00 12.29
C GLY A 586 -2.36 -28.46 12.41
N GLY A 587 -1.52 -29.28 13.07
CA GLY A 587 -1.75 -30.71 13.23
C GLY A 587 -2.95 -31.08 14.12
N ARG A 588 -3.48 -30.12 14.86
CA ARG A 588 -4.69 -30.28 15.72
C ARG A 588 -5.66 -29.14 15.44
N PRO A 589 -6.34 -29.17 14.28
CA PRO A 589 -7.29 -28.13 13.90
C PRO A 589 -8.45 -28.10 14.88
N ARG A 590 -9.01 -26.91 15.10
CA ARG A 590 -10.19 -26.69 15.92
C ARG A 590 -11.38 -26.30 15.04
N ASN A 591 -12.47 -27.06 15.14
CA ASN A 591 -13.75 -26.68 14.51
C ASN A 591 -14.59 -25.84 15.45
N PRO A 592 -15.57 -25.06 14.93
CA PRO A 592 -16.54 -24.36 15.77
C PRO A 592 -17.24 -25.34 16.73
N GLY A 593 -17.24 -25.02 18.03
CA GLY A 593 -17.81 -25.87 19.05
C GLY A 593 -16.90 -26.92 19.67
N ASP A 594 -15.71 -27.16 19.11
CA ASP A 594 -14.73 -28.07 19.72
C ASP A 594 -14.22 -27.53 21.07
N PRO A 595 -13.87 -28.43 22.03
CA PRO A 595 -13.20 -28.00 23.26
C PRO A 595 -11.90 -27.26 22.97
N LYS A 596 -11.58 -26.22 23.75
CA LYS A 596 -10.32 -25.47 23.61
C LYS A 596 -9.07 -26.31 23.97
N ALA A 597 -9.24 -27.38 24.72
CA ALA A 597 -8.13 -28.22 25.17
C ALA A 597 -7.53 -29.03 24.03
N PHE A 598 -6.19 -29.00 23.95
CA PHE A 598 -5.37 -29.78 23.00
C PHE A 598 -5.60 -29.47 21.51
N CYS A 599 -6.19 -28.33 21.18
CA CYS A 599 -6.38 -27.83 19.84
C CYS A 599 -5.56 -26.53 19.62
N ILE A 600 -5.36 -26.14 18.35
CA ILE A 600 -4.76 -24.86 18.01
C ILE A 600 -5.60 -23.69 18.57
N GLY A 601 -4.95 -22.67 19.13
CA GLY A 601 -5.61 -21.46 19.57
C GLY A 601 -5.09 -20.93 20.92
N TYR A 602 -5.82 -19.95 21.43
CA TYR A 602 -5.57 -19.29 22.71
C TYR A 602 -6.62 -19.71 23.74
N ILE A 603 -6.29 -19.62 25.02
CA ILE A 603 -7.22 -19.95 26.10
C ILE A 603 -8.18 -18.81 26.43
N ASP A 604 -7.77 -17.58 26.14
CA ASP A 604 -8.39 -16.32 26.55
C ASP A 604 -9.07 -15.55 25.41
N THR A 605 -8.76 -15.88 24.15
CA THR A 605 -9.42 -15.29 22.98
C THR A 605 -9.72 -16.34 21.91
N GLU A 606 -10.52 -15.99 20.92
CA GLU A 606 -10.69 -16.83 19.73
C GLU A 606 -9.42 -16.77 18.87
N TYR A 607 -9.05 -17.90 18.25
CA TYR A 607 -7.85 -17.94 17.41
C TYR A 607 -8.09 -17.45 15.98
N ARG A 608 -9.37 -17.40 15.57
CA ARG A 608 -9.78 -16.86 14.27
C ARG A 608 -9.87 -15.33 14.34
N PRO A 609 -9.68 -14.63 13.20
CA PRO A 609 -9.96 -13.20 13.15
C PRO A 609 -11.39 -12.88 13.58
N LEU A 610 -11.62 -11.67 14.08
CA LEU A 610 -12.96 -11.12 14.26
C LEU A 610 -13.65 -10.96 12.92
N HIS A 611 -12.96 -10.33 11.96
CA HIS A 611 -13.35 -10.29 10.55
C HIS A 611 -12.21 -10.81 9.69
N SER A 612 -12.51 -11.76 8.84
CA SER A 612 -11.52 -12.39 7.95
C SER A 612 -11.33 -11.59 6.67
N PHE A 613 -10.22 -11.81 6.00
CA PHE A 613 -9.96 -11.32 4.65
C PHE A 613 -11.17 -11.52 3.71
N GLY A 614 -11.48 -10.54 2.92
CA GLY A 614 -12.60 -10.54 1.98
C GLY A 614 -13.94 -10.12 2.60
N TYR A 615 -14.05 -10.02 3.93
CA TYR A 615 -15.29 -9.65 4.60
C TYR A 615 -15.69 -8.20 4.35
N GLY A 616 -17.00 -7.96 4.21
CA GLY A 616 -17.63 -6.66 4.14
C GLY A 616 -19.10 -6.78 3.77
N LEU A 617 -19.93 -5.93 4.36
CA LEU A 617 -21.37 -5.88 4.10
C LEU A 617 -21.71 -4.89 2.98
N SER A 618 -22.85 -5.08 2.38
CA SER A 618 -23.51 -4.16 1.46
C SER A 618 -24.81 -3.61 2.07
N TYR A 619 -25.42 -2.63 1.43
CA TYR A 619 -26.78 -2.19 1.76
C TYR A 619 -27.84 -3.15 1.25
N THR A 620 -27.48 -4.16 0.46
CA THR A 620 -28.31 -5.26 0.01
C THR A 620 -27.75 -6.61 0.49
N THR A 621 -28.33 -7.71 0.04
CA THR A 621 -27.91 -9.07 0.39
C THR A 621 -27.77 -9.92 -0.86
N PHE A 622 -26.84 -10.89 -0.82
CA PHE A 622 -26.59 -11.80 -1.92
C PHE A 622 -26.70 -13.25 -1.46
N SER A 623 -27.10 -14.14 -2.37
CA SER A 623 -27.04 -15.59 -2.18
C SER A 623 -26.26 -16.24 -3.31
N TYR A 624 -25.64 -17.37 -2.99
CA TYR A 624 -24.84 -18.15 -3.90
C TYR A 624 -25.45 -19.55 -4.09
N SER A 625 -25.48 -20.03 -5.35
CA SER A 625 -25.76 -21.44 -5.60
C SER A 625 -24.59 -22.31 -5.14
N PRO A 626 -24.77 -23.64 -5.02
CA PRO A 626 -23.63 -24.55 -4.87
C PRO A 626 -22.59 -24.35 -5.99
N VAL A 627 -21.30 -24.47 -5.63
CA VAL A 627 -20.20 -24.44 -6.61
C VAL A 627 -20.28 -25.65 -7.54
N THR A 628 -20.10 -25.43 -8.82
CA THR A 628 -19.92 -26.48 -9.83
C THR A 628 -18.52 -26.39 -10.42
N VAL A 629 -17.88 -27.55 -10.66
CA VAL A 629 -16.57 -27.63 -11.32
C VAL A 629 -16.67 -28.58 -12.50
N ILE A 630 -16.25 -28.10 -13.67
CA ILE A 630 -16.27 -28.88 -14.91
C ILE A 630 -14.86 -28.92 -15.48
N LYS A 631 -14.34 -30.13 -15.76
CA LYS A 631 -13.09 -30.31 -16.51
C LYS A 631 -13.35 -29.99 -17.98
N ARG A 632 -12.55 -29.10 -18.57
CA ARG A 632 -12.59 -28.85 -20.02
C ARG A 632 -11.87 -30.01 -20.75
N GLU A 633 -12.50 -30.55 -21.78
CA GLU A 633 -11.85 -31.44 -22.73
C GLU A 633 -11.01 -30.56 -23.69
N THR A 634 -9.70 -30.58 -23.52
CA THR A 634 -8.78 -29.88 -24.45
C THR A 634 -8.54 -30.79 -25.66
N ASN A 635 -9.00 -30.40 -26.84
CA ASN A 635 -8.82 -31.14 -28.10
C ASN A 635 -7.47 -30.91 -28.77
N THR A 636 -6.51 -30.24 -28.12
CA THR A 636 -5.21 -29.91 -28.73
C THR A 636 -4.06 -30.09 -27.76
N LYS A 637 -2.97 -30.71 -28.28
CA LYS A 637 -1.66 -30.82 -27.62
C LYS A 637 -0.88 -29.48 -27.56
N ALA A 638 -1.57 -28.33 -27.55
CA ALA A 638 -0.94 -27.03 -27.66
C ALA A 638 -1.20 -26.20 -26.37
N ASN A 639 -0.14 -25.84 -25.72
CA ASN A 639 0.04 -24.89 -24.62
C ASN A 639 -0.50 -25.28 -23.23
N GLU A 640 0.44 -25.38 -22.28
CA GLU A 640 0.25 -25.61 -20.83
C GLU A 640 -0.60 -24.52 -20.12
N ALA A 641 -1.10 -23.51 -20.83
CA ALA A 641 -1.85 -22.38 -20.29
C ALA A 641 -3.37 -22.46 -20.54
N GLU A 642 -3.89 -23.56 -21.14
CA GLU A 642 -5.34 -23.68 -21.32
C GLU A 642 -6.03 -24.06 -20.00
N ALA A 643 -7.19 -23.45 -19.74
CA ALA A 643 -7.99 -23.72 -18.55
C ALA A 643 -8.36 -25.20 -18.47
N ALA A 644 -7.85 -25.90 -17.44
CA ALA A 644 -8.13 -27.32 -17.23
C ALA A 644 -9.49 -27.54 -16.54
N TRP A 645 -9.95 -26.57 -15.73
CA TRP A 645 -11.24 -26.62 -15.05
C TRP A 645 -11.92 -25.25 -15.10
N VAL A 646 -13.26 -25.24 -15.02
CA VAL A 646 -14.07 -24.05 -14.82
C VAL A 646 -14.92 -24.25 -13.57
N ALA A 647 -14.76 -23.33 -12.60
CA ALA A 647 -15.58 -23.30 -11.40
C ALA A 647 -16.63 -22.18 -11.52
N SER A 648 -17.91 -22.49 -11.27
CA SER A 648 -19.01 -21.56 -11.46
C SER A 648 -19.98 -21.53 -10.29
N VAL A 649 -20.60 -20.38 -10.07
CA VAL A 649 -21.74 -20.16 -9.17
C VAL A 649 -22.76 -19.21 -9.79
N MET A 650 -24.03 -19.37 -9.41
CA MET A 650 -25.05 -18.34 -9.65
C MET A 650 -25.12 -17.42 -8.41
N VAL A 651 -24.92 -16.12 -8.61
CA VAL A 651 -25.05 -15.10 -7.56
C VAL A 651 -26.35 -14.34 -7.79
N THR A 652 -27.17 -14.20 -6.74
CA THR A 652 -28.46 -13.53 -6.80
C THR A 652 -28.53 -12.40 -5.76
N ASN A 653 -28.92 -11.22 -6.18
CA ASN A 653 -29.25 -10.15 -5.24
C ASN A 653 -30.63 -10.45 -4.61
N THR A 654 -30.65 -10.76 -3.31
CA THR A 654 -31.85 -11.14 -2.54
C THR A 654 -32.46 -9.97 -1.78
N GLY A 655 -31.85 -8.78 -1.86
CA GLY A 655 -32.35 -7.59 -1.17
C GLY A 655 -33.25 -6.73 -2.02
N ASP A 656 -33.48 -5.50 -1.56
CA ASP A 656 -34.48 -4.56 -2.09
C ASP A 656 -33.92 -3.39 -2.89
N ARG A 657 -32.57 -3.37 -3.10
CA ARG A 657 -31.87 -2.36 -3.90
C ARG A 657 -30.79 -2.97 -4.78
N GLU A 658 -30.40 -2.24 -5.82
CA GLU A 658 -29.23 -2.57 -6.60
C GLU A 658 -27.99 -2.57 -5.71
N GLY A 659 -27.09 -3.52 -5.90
CA GLY A 659 -25.87 -3.63 -5.14
C GLY A 659 -24.78 -4.40 -5.84
N THR A 660 -23.57 -4.23 -5.32
CA THR A 660 -22.34 -4.80 -5.86
C THR A 660 -21.75 -5.84 -4.92
N GLU A 661 -21.47 -7.03 -5.47
CA GLU A 661 -20.82 -8.12 -4.77
C GLU A 661 -19.41 -8.36 -5.32
N VAL A 662 -18.48 -8.70 -4.44
CA VAL A 662 -17.14 -9.19 -4.78
C VAL A 662 -17.12 -10.70 -4.63
N VAL A 663 -17.25 -11.41 -5.74
CA VAL A 663 -17.20 -12.87 -5.78
C VAL A 663 -15.75 -13.32 -5.77
N GLN A 664 -15.36 -14.10 -4.77
CA GLN A 664 -13.97 -14.49 -4.49
C GLN A 664 -13.80 -15.99 -4.69
N LEU A 665 -12.78 -16.37 -5.45
CA LEU A 665 -12.37 -17.76 -5.67
C LEU A 665 -11.18 -18.11 -4.80
N TYR A 666 -11.31 -19.15 -3.98
CA TYR A 666 -10.22 -19.72 -3.21
C TYR A 666 -9.96 -21.17 -3.60
N ILE A 667 -8.70 -21.58 -3.59
CA ILE A 667 -8.29 -22.97 -3.81
C ILE A 667 -7.54 -23.47 -2.59
N ARG A 668 -7.82 -24.71 -2.21
CA ARG A 668 -7.08 -25.47 -1.22
C ARG A 668 -6.51 -26.72 -1.87
N ASP A 669 -5.21 -26.89 -1.80
CA ASP A 669 -4.55 -28.16 -2.02
C ASP A 669 -4.72 -29.00 -0.74
N VAL A 670 -5.39 -30.14 -0.85
CA VAL A 670 -5.76 -30.99 0.30
C VAL A 670 -4.55 -31.66 0.90
N SER A 671 -3.60 -32.10 0.05
CA SER A 671 -2.36 -32.73 0.51
C SER A 671 -1.23 -32.58 -0.51
N GLY A 672 -0.16 -31.91 -0.14
CA GLY A 672 1.06 -31.76 -0.92
C GLY A 672 2.29 -32.26 -0.17
N SER A 673 3.45 -32.23 -0.84
CA SER A 673 4.75 -32.61 -0.23
C SER A 673 5.19 -31.71 0.92
N VAL A 674 4.56 -30.53 1.09
CA VAL A 674 4.68 -29.62 2.23
C VAL A 674 3.30 -29.20 2.71
N VAL A 675 3.20 -28.72 3.96
CA VAL A 675 1.93 -28.18 4.49
C VAL A 675 1.48 -26.99 3.64
N ARG A 676 0.24 -27.10 3.11
CA ARG A 676 -0.36 -26.06 2.29
C ARG A 676 -1.22 -25.11 3.13
N PRO A 677 -1.41 -23.84 2.69
CA PRO A 677 -2.37 -22.95 3.31
C PRO A 677 -3.78 -23.55 3.39
N VAL A 678 -4.54 -23.14 4.39
CA VAL A 678 -5.95 -23.60 4.53
C VAL A 678 -6.77 -23.27 3.29
N ARG A 679 -6.46 -22.20 2.59
CA ARG A 679 -6.92 -21.81 1.25
C ARG A 679 -6.13 -20.60 0.76
N GLU A 680 -6.11 -20.36 -0.54
CA GLU A 680 -5.42 -19.24 -1.19
C GLU A 680 -6.37 -18.58 -2.18
N LEU A 681 -6.45 -17.24 -2.18
CA LEU A 681 -7.17 -16.48 -3.20
C LEU A 681 -6.51 -16.72 -4.57
N LYS A 682 -7.30 -17.07 -5.58
CA LYS A 682 -6.82 -17.32 -6.95
C LYS A 682 -7.61 -16.54 -8.01
N GLY A 683 -8.69 -15.87 -7.60
CA GLY A 683 -9.49 -15.04 -8.49
C GLY A 683 -10.55 -14.25 -7.74
N PHE A 684 -10.97 -13.16 -8.34
CA PHE A 684 -12.10 -12.35 -7.86
C PHE A 684 -12.78 -11.65 -9.02
N GLU A 685 -14.09 -11.44 -8.90
CA GLU A 685 -14.89 -10.70 -9.88
C GLU A 685 -15.90 -9.82 -9.15
N LYS A 686 -16.02 -8.56 -9.56
CA LYS A 686 -16.96 -7.59 -9.01
C LYS A 686 -18.16 -7.45 -9.91
N ILE A 687 -19.36 -7.75 -9.40
CA ILE A 687 -20.60 -7.74 -10.17
C ILE A 687 -21.64 -6.84 -9.52
N THR A 688 -22.38 -6.10 -10.32
CA THR A 688 -23.53 -5.29 -9.86
C THR A 688 -24.83 -5.93 -10.33
N LEU A 689 -25.78 -6.12 -9.41
CA LEU A 689 -27.06 -6.79 -9.65
C LEU A 689 -28.21 -5.96 -9.10
N LYS A 690 -29.29 -5.90 -9.87
CA LYS A 690 -30.58 -5.32 -9.44
C LYS A 690 -31.29 -6.27 -8.46
N PRO A 691 -32.27 -5.78 -7.68
CA PRO A 691 -33.10 -6.65 -6.84
C PRO A 691 -33.68 -7.82 -7.62
N GLY A 692 -33.45 -9.06 -7.12
CA GLY A 692 -33.88 -10.29 -7.76
C GLY A 692 -33.10 -10.74 -8.99
N GLU A 693 -32.12 -9.95 -9.46
CA GLU A 693 -31.26 -10.32 -10.58
C GLU A 693 -30.26 -11.39 -10.15
N SER A 694 -30.03 -12.35 -11.06
CA SER A 694 -29.04 -13.40 -10.92
C SER A 694 -28.04 -13.37 -12.05
N ARG A 695 -26.76 -13.67 -11.74
CA ARG A 695 -25.68 -13.76 -12.72
C ARG A 695 -24.79 -14.96 -12.41
N GLU A 696 -24.45 -15.72 -13.45
CA GLU A 696 -23.42 -16.75 -13.34
C GLU A 696 -22.05 -16.07 -13.37
N VAL A 697 -21.22 -16.43 -12.37
CA VAL A 697 -19.81 -16.04 -12.29
C VAL A 697 -18.97 -17.31 -12.43
N SER A 698 -18.01 -17.27 -13.34
CA SER A 698 -17.18 -18.44 -13.70
C SER A 698 -15.70 -18.06 -13.66
N PHE A 699 -14.91 -18.90 -13.02
CA PHE A 699 -13.46 -18.76 -12.95
C PHE A 699 -12.77 -19.90 -13.68
N GLU A 700 -11.82 -19.56 -14.53
CA GLU A 700 -10.92 -20.55 -15.13
C GLU A 700 -9.82 -20.94 -14.13
N ILE A 701 -9.61 -22.21 -13.94
CA ILE A 701 -8.53 -22.75 -13.12
C ILE A 701 -7.53 -23.39 -14.07
N ILE A 702 -6.33 -22.82 -14.11
CA ILE A 702 -5.20 -23.29 -14.92
C ILE A 702 -4.14 -23.96 -14.03
N GLU A 703 -3.36 -24.86 -14.59
CA GLU A 703 -2.31 -25.59 -13.84
C GLU A 703 -1.35 -24.65 -13.08
N PRO A 704 -0.87 -23.51 -13.64
CA PRO A 704 -0.02 -22.58 -12.89
C PRO A 704 -0.60 -22.06 -11.57
N MET A 705 -1.94 -21.99 -11.42
CA MET A 705 -2.58 -21.57 -10.17
C MET A 705 -2.43 -22.59 -9.04
N LEU A 706 -2.10 -23.86 -9.39
CA LEU A 706 -1.93 -24.99 -8.46
C LEU A 706 -0.47 -25.21 -8.07
N ARG A 707 0.46 -24.47 -8.67
CA ARG A 707 1.90 -24.60 -8.41
C ARG A 707 2.29 -24.04 -7.05
N PHE A 708 3.31 -24.70 -6.45
CA PHE A 708 3.93 -24.27 -5.20
C PHE A 708 5.39 -24.72 -5.11
N TRP A 709 6.12 -24.18 -4.15
CA TRP A 709 7.50 -24.58 -3.86
C TRP A 709 7.50 -25.90 -3.07
N ARG A 710 7.80 -26.99 -3.75
CA ARG A 710 7.78 -28.36 -3.23
C ARG A 710 8.87 -28.59 -2.17
N ILE A 711 8.86 -29.79 -1.58
CA ILE A 711 9.85 -30.15 -0.54
C ILE A 711 11.29 -30.08 -1.03
N ASP A 712 11.54 -30.34 -2.29
CA ASP A 712 12.85 -30.30 -2.96
C ASP A 712 13.23 -28.90 -3.50
N MET A 713 12.44 -27.88 -3.21
CA MET A 713 12.60 -26.50 -3.69
C MET A 713 12.44 -26.35 -5.21
N THR A 714 11.74 -27.27 -5.89
CA THR A 714 11.27 -27.06 -7.26
C THR A 714 9.87 -26.40 -7.25
N TYR A 715 9.57 -25.57 -8.24
CA TYR A 715 8.26 -24.92 -8.39
C TYR A 715 7.38 -25.67 -9.37
N GLY A 716 6.25 -26.20 -8.91
CA GLY A 716 5.33 -26.95 -9.76
C GLY A 716 4.11 -27.46 -8.99
N SER A 717 3.11 -27.99 -9.71
CA SER A 717 1.94 -28.66 -9.15
C SER A 717 2.24 -30.13 -8.79
N GLU A 718 1.43 -30.70 -7.92
CA GLU A 718 1.46 -32.13 -7.59
C GLU A 718 0.08 -32.75 -7.87
N PRO A 719 0.01 -34.03 -8.32
CA PRO A 719 -1.26 -34.75 -8.45
C PRO A 719 -1.94 -34.88 -7.08
N GLY A 720 -3.25 -34.59 -7.02
CA GLY A 720 -3.99 -34.71 -5.77
C GLY A 720 -5.39 -34.16 -5.86
N LYS A 721 -6.08 -34.15 -4.72
CA LYS A 721 -7.38 -33.51 -4.56
C LYS A 721 -7.23 -32.05 -4.22
N PHE A 722 -8.05 -31.24 -4.86
CA PHE A 722 -8.19 -29.83 -4.59
C PHE A 722 -9.64 -29.52 -4.21
N GLU A 723 -9.80 -28.57 -3.30
CA GLU A 723 -11.08 -27.96 -2.99
C GLU A 723 -11.11 -26.55 -3.56
N VAL A 724 -12.17 -26.20 -4.27
CA VAL A 724 -12.43 -24.85 -4.75
C VAL A 724 -13.61 -24.26 -3.98
N TYR A 725 -13.43 -23.06 -3.46
CA TYR A 725 -14.43 -22.31 -2.70
C TYR A 725 -14.80 -21.03 -3.47
N ILE A 726 -16.10 -20.73 -3.56
CA ILE A 726 -16.55 -19.45 -4.14
C ILE A 726 -17.58 -18.82 -3.21
N GLY A 727 -17.33 -17.57 -2.82
CA GLY A 727 -18.20 -16.81 -1.91
C GLY A 727 -17.79 -15.36 -1.76
N GLY A 728 -18.37 -14.67 -0.77
CA GLY A 728 -18.14 -13.24 -0.51
C GLY A 728 -16.91 -12.94 0.34
N ASP A 729 -16.32 -13.95 1.00
CA ASP A 729 -15.11 -13.81 1.82
C ASP A 729 -14.36 -15.13 2.00
N SER A 730 -13.19 -15.07 2.67
CA SER A 730 -12.33 -16.23 2.91
C SER A 730 -12.89 -17.27 3.87
N THR A 731 -14.01 -17.03 4.52
CA THR A 731 -14.67 -18.00 5.43
C THR A 731 -15.72 -18.84 4.74
N THR A 732 -16.03 -18.59 3.47
CA THR A 732 -17.08 -19.30 2.74
C THR A 732 -16.88 -20.82 2.80
N GLU A 733 -17.96 -21.57 3.06
CA GLU A 733 -17.99 -23.04 3.04
C GLU A 733 -18.64 -23.59 1.75
N ASN A 734 -19.01 -22.70 0.80
CA ASN A 734 -19.55 -23.07 -0.49
C ASN A 734 -18.45 -23.61 -1.40
N LYS A 735 -18.33 -24.93 -1.52
CA LYS A 735 -17.21 -25.58 -2.18
C LYS A 735 -17.57 -26.75 -3.08
N ALA A 736 -16.65 -27.10 -3.96
CA ALA A 736 -16.62 -28.35 -4.72
C ALA A 736 -15.19 -28.94 -4.72
N GLU A 737 -15.05 -30.20 -5.09
CA GLU A 737 -13.77 -30.91 -5.20
C GLU A 737 -13.45 -31.19 -6.67
N PHE A 738 -12.16 -31.20 -6.99
CA PHE A 738 -11.66 -31.68 -8.28
C PHE A 738 -10.32 -32.39 -8.13
N ASP A 739 -10.00 -33.27 -9.04
CA ASP A 739 -8.70 -33.91 -9.10
C ASP A 739 -7.75 -33.05 -9.94
N GLY A 740 -6.66 -32.62 -9.34
CA GLY A 740 -5.58 -31.85 -10.01
C GLY A 740 -4.75 -32.74 -10.96
N VAL A 741 -3.77 -32.13 -11.62
CA VAL A 741 -2.97 -32.72 -12.71
C VAL A 741 -2.23 -33.98 -12.30
#